data_a9dc2975f6a58fc02e89fe1786f065e5
#
_entry.id   a9dc2975f6a58fc02e89fe1786f065e5
#
_cell.length_a   1.000
_cell.length_b   1.000
_cell.length_c   1.000
_cell.angle_alpha   90.00
_cell.angle_beta   90.00
_cell.angle_gamma   90.00
#
_symmetry.space_group_name_H-M   'P 1'
#
loop_
_entity.id
_entity.type
_entity.pdbx_description
1 polymer ?
#
loop_
_entity_poly.entity_id
_entity_poly.type
_entity_poly.pdbx_seq_one_letter_code
_entity_poly.pdbx_strand_id
1 'polypeptide(L)'
;MIPLFPRLRSGLAGLAVILACHQVKAQVPDAATPAPYLSHLTPLGLSRGTTVELTFAGNDLEDPVALVFDHPGLSAKAVIPPTPPAPPTPKAEPGKPAPMAPPAPPRPPVTKFMVTATGDVPFGWHDVRMIGRYGVSNPHAFLVTGIAEAQEIEPNNDVPEAKPIAAESAAQGVIGGGTDVDYFKMTLMKGQNLSLVCQAFSIESPLDAQVELFGPDGKLVVSGRSPIKDDLLLNAVSRADGEHLIRLTSFGYQGGGANFQYRLVASLKGAPQISWLPAAVSGPGQTLRPLNMEGPAGQPAAAGDGALPWPPRRLITSHNLQPKWWTTAQTDNPLCFHPPLVGKAPLGTPCLVEAEPNDTRDKAQVIPALCDLTGRLDKARDEDWYRVKLTANKPVVLKAIAEQQGSLADLQVVVFGPVGAPGEKPKPDEKTLLDLDDAPPSSPLGRLLWRVTDPAPSSFTPPAEGDYLIRVRSRTSNFSGGPRHFYRVALGAPEPGFVAASLPASQYRPESITLPCGGTTALLVGIWRQDGFTGPVSISVNNLPVGVTCQPLVIPAGMAKGHLVFAAIDGPAPPPWKISILARAEVNGQMVEQLVHSLNFQRPVPAGQVALLPRVRACRDHWLGVTPQGDANPLLSPPFRLAVQLDAQGVAPGGKANLKVKIDRLVKEPKAPIALQTIEMPANFINNNAPVAVPPEAAEGVIPVTVPAGLPFGDYSIAVRGQVALPFNKDPMAKEKPNTSKVEWAQPVLIRVIPKELAKPTVPGPAPVKKGSRGELAIALERLHGFTGPLQVALVPPAGDLAKGLKFTLSDVAPGEKQAKILIDAAGDAAPGIRKDIKLKITGQWPNGNLPISQEIAFTVEVKP
;
A
#
# COMPACT_ATOMS: atom_id res chain seq x y z
N MET A 1 17.56 -16.56 59.72
CA MET A 1 17.96 -15.20 60.07
C MET A 1 18.24 -14.42 58.80
N ILE A 2 17.34 -13.55 58.48
CA ILE A 2 17.40 -12.67 57.28
C ILE A 2 17.71 -11.28 57.81
N PRO A 3 18.66 -10.53 57.29
CA PRO A 3 18.80 -9.13 57.64
C PRO A 3 18.02 -8.23 56.65
N LEU A 4 17.29 -7.29 57.26
CA LEU A 4 16.49 -6.22 56.63
C LEU A 4 17.34 -5.22 55.81
N PHE A 5 16.76 -4.77 54.74
CA PHE A 5 17.19 -3.57 54.00
C PHE A 5 16.65 -2.30 54.65
N PRO A 6 17.36 -1.17 54.65
CA PRO A 6 16.85 0.12 55.08
C PRO A 6 16.12 0.85 53.92
N ARG A 7 15.04 1.47 54.29
CA ARG A 7 14.26 2.38 53.44
C ARG A 7 15.00 3.68 53.20
N LEU A 8 15.22 4.02 51.88
CA LEU A 8 15.50 5.39 51.49
C LEU A 8 14.21 6.02 50.93
N ARG A 9 13.71 7.03 51.68
CA ARG A 9 12.73 8.00 51.15
C ARG A 9 13.50 9.08 50.42
N SER A 10 13.19 9.31 49.13
CA SER A 10 13.44 10.60 48.47
C SER A 10 12.53 10.77 47.25
N GLY A 11 11.71 11.79 47.30
CA GLY A 11 11.35 12.72 46.24
C GLY A 11 10.57 12.20 45.04
N LEU A 12 9.23 12.13 45.13
CA LEU A 12 8.38 12.22 43.97
C LEU A 12 8.45 13.66 43.43
N ALA A 13 9.22 13.87 42.35
CA ALA A 13 8.98 14.97 41.43
C ALA A 13 8.33 14.34 40.18
N GLY A 14 7.03 14.60 40.00
CA GLY A 14 6.25 14.08 38.91
C GLY A 14 6.69 14.63 37.57
N LEU A 15 7.17 13.76 36.73
CA LEU A 15 7.19 13.99 35.28
C LEU A 15 6.00 13.22 34.72
N ALA A 16 4.85 13.90 34.68
CA ALA A 16 3.70 13.46 33.92
C ALA A 16 4.05 13.64 32.45
N VAL A 17 4.66 12.62 31.85
CA VAL A 17 4.67 12.47 30.40
C VAL A 17 3.22 12.18 30.02
N ILE A 18 2.52 13.22 29.58
CA ILE A 18 1.24 13.09 28.90
C ILE A 18 1.55 12.35 27.60
N LEU A 19 1.42 11.02 27.62
CA LEU A 19 1.14 10.25 26.43
C LEU A 19 -0.20 10.77 25.90
N ALA A 20 -0.14 11.72 24.98
CA ALA A 20 -1.24 12.01 24.08
C ALA A 20 -1.42 10.77 23.20
N CYS A 21 -2.03 9.72 23.74
CA CYS A 21 -2.74 8.75 22.95
C CYS A 21 -3.80 9.55 22.19
N HIS A 22 -3.45 9.95 20.97
CA HIS A 22 -4.47 10.28 19.99
C HIS A 22 -5.31 8.99 19.90
N GLN A 23 -6.41 8.98 20.62
CA GLN A 23 -7.49 8.05 20.34
C GLN A 23 -7.86 8.31 18.87
N VAL A 24 -7.30 7.49 17.97
CA VAL A 24 -7.95 7.22 16.71
C VAL A 24 -9.32 6.71 17.15
N LYS A 25 -10.32 7.60 17.18
CA LYS A 25 -11.71 7.18 17.32
C LYS A 25 -11.88 6.12 16.27
N ALA A 26 -12.06 4.89 16.70
CA ALA A 26 -12.30 3.76 15.83
C ALA A 26 -13.36 4.22 14.83
N GLN A 27 -13.01 4.29 13.55
CA GLN A 27 -13.99 4.47 12.50
C GLN A 27 -15.02 3.39 12.76
N VAL A 28 -16.26 3.78 13.02
CA VAL A 28 -17.38 2.83 13.10
C VAL A 28 -17.28 2.04 11.79
N PRO A 29 -17.13 0.72 11.86
CA PRO A 29 -16.96 -0.05 10.65
C PRO A 29 -18.10 0.28 9.71
N ASP A 30 -17.80 0.52 8.45
CA ASP A 30 -18.75 0.65 7.34
C ASP A 30 -19.42 -0.73 7.10
N ALA A 31 -19.66 -1.46 8.18
CA ALA A 31 -19.80 -2.91 8.27
C ALA A 31 -21.16 -3.43 7.80
N ALA A 32 -22.05 -2.55 7.38
CA ALA A 32 -23.41 -2.98 7.17
C ALA A 32 -23.91 -2.86 5.71
N THR A 33 -23.19 -2.20 4.82
CA THR A 33 -23.52 -2.28 3.38
C THR A 33 -22.80 -3.49 2.77
N PRO A 34 -23.46 -4.27 1.88
CA PRO A 34 -22.85 -5.44 1.28
C PRO A 34 -21.50 -5.14 0.63
N ALA A 35 -20.52 -6.02 0.89
CA ALA A 35 -19.19 -5.95 0.33
C ALA A 35 -18.77 -7.38 -0.03
N PRO A 36 -18.69 -7.74 -1.31
CA PRO A 36 -18.42 -9.11 -1.71
C PRO A 36 -17.04 -9.54 -1.20
N TYR A 37 -16.99 -10.58 -0.39
CA TYR A 37 -15.78 -11.14 0.18
C TYR A 37 -15.70 -12.63 -0.07
N LEU A 38 -14.73 -13.05 -0.88
CA LEU A 38 -14.42 -14.43 -1.17
C LEU A 38 -13.48 -14.96 -0.07
N SER A 39 -13.94 -15.90 0.74
CA SER A 39 -13.21 -16.40 1.90
C SER A 39 -12.43 -17.67 1.63
N HIS A 40 -12.96 -18.57 0.80
CA HIS A 40 -12.31 -19.83 0.42
C HIS A 40 -12.87 -20.42 -0.86
N LEU A 41 -12.10 -21.31 -1.45
CA LEU A 41 -12.38 -22.03 -2.68
C LEU A 41 -12.14 -23.54 -2.47
N THR A 42 -12.91 -24.40 -3.13
CA THR A 42 -12.67 -25.84 -3.13
C THR A 42 -12.93 -26.39 -4.53
N PRO A 43 -11.92 -27.00 -5.18
CA PRO A 43 -10.52 -27.13 -4.75
C PRO A 43 -9.74 -25.81 -4.74
N LEU A 44 -8.59 -25.78 -4.05
CA LEU A 44 -7.68 -24.63 -3.96
C LEU A 44 -6.96 -24.30 -5.28
N GLY A 45 -7.03 -25.23 -6.23
CA GLY A 45 -6.36 -25.11 -7.51
C GLY A 45 -6.57 -26.35 -8.37
N LEU A 46 -5.83 -26.42 -9.48
CA LEU A 46 -5.90 -27.51 -10.44
C LEU A 46 -4.53 -27.80 -11.08
N SER A 47 -4.41 -28.98 -11.68
CA SER A 47 -3.27 -29.27 -12.55
C SER A 47 -3.41 -28.54 -13.89
N ARG A 48 -2.29 -27.99 -14.39
CA ARG A 48 -2.24 -27.30 -15.68
C ARG A 48 -2.76 -28.20 -16.81
N GLY A 49 -3.56 -27.65 -17.69
CA GLY A 49 -4.19 -28.39 -18.78
C GLY A 49 -5.45 -29.19 -18.39
N THR A 50 -5.97 -29.00 -17.20
CA THR A 50 -7.16 -29.72 -16.70
C THR A 50 -8.35 -28.80 -16.45
N THR A 51 -9.49 -29.41 -16.16
CA THR A 51 -10.73 -28.71 -15.74
C THR A 51 -11.22 -29.31 -14.44
N VAL A 52 -11.63 -28.45 -13.50
CA VAL A 52 -12.19 -28.86 -12.21
C VAL A 52 -13.53 -28.17 -11.94
N GLU A 53 -14.40 -28.83 -11.19
CA GLU A 53 -15.59 -28.20 -10.61
C GLU A 53 -15.15 -27.47 -9.34
N LEU A 54 -15.35 -26.16 -9.31
CA LEU A 54 -14.98 -25.28 -8.21
C LEU A 54 -16.22 -24.83 -7.46
N THR A 55 -16.22 -24.97 -6.14
CA THR A 55 -17.15 -24.32 -5.22
C THR A 55 -16.45 -23.14 -4.54
N PHE A 56 -17.24 -22.21 -4.03
CA PHE A 56 -16.74 -21.01 -3.37
C PHE A 56 -17.64 -20.65 -2.17
N ALA A 57 -17.07 -19.96 -1.21
CA ALA A 57 -17.83 -19.40 -0.10
C ALA A 57 -17.26 -18.05 0.34
N GLY A 58 -18.09 -17.31 1.05
CA GLY A 58 -17.75 -15.97 1.52
C GLY A 58 -18.98 -15.19 1.96
N ASN A 59 -18.83 -13.89 2.04
CA ASN A 59 -19.91 -12.98 2.41
C ASN A 59 -20.31 -12.13 1.21
N ASP A 60 -21.60 -11.81 1.09
CA ASP A 60 -22.15 -10.92 0.07
C ASP A 60 -21.84 -11.36 -1.38
N LEU A 61 -21.86 -12.69 -1.61
CA LEU A 61 -21.57 -13.32 -2.90
C LEU A 61 -22.84 -13.75 -3.65
N GLU A 62 -23.98 -13.10 -3.39
CA GLU A 62 -25.26 -13.42 -3.99
C GLU A 62 -25.26 -13.19 -5.52
N ASP A 63 -26.02 -14.00 -6.23
CA ASP A 63 -26.18 -13.99 -7.67
C ASP A 63 -24.83 -13.99 -8.43
N PRO A 64 -23.98 -14.98 -8.23
CA PRO A 64 -22.69 -15.04 -8.88
C PRO A 64 -22.84 -15.20 -10.39
N VAL A 65 -22.19 -14.29 -11.12
CA VAL A 65 -22.27 -14.22 -12.59
C VAL A 65 -21.02 -14.84 -13.23
N ALA A 66 -19.83 -14.57 -12.67
CA ALA A 66 -18.57 -14.99 -13.25
C ALA A 66 -17.47 -15.12 -12.19
N LEU A 67 -16.49 -15.99 -12.49
CA LEU A 67 -15.16 -15.93 -11.91
C LEU A 67 -14.19 -15.35 -12.94
N VAL A 68 -13.35 -14.42 -12.50
CA VAL A 68 -12.33 -13.80 -13.33
C VAL A 68 -10.95 -14.01 -12.73
N PHE A 69 -9.96 -14.18 -13.62
CA PHE A 69 -8.59 -14.50 -13.27
C PHE A 69 -7.62 -13.46 -13.79
N ASP A 70 -6.42 -13.46 -13.25
CA ASP A 70 -5.30 -12.61 -13.67
C ASP A 70 -4.60 -13.10 -14.95
N HIS A 71 -4.85 -14.34 -15.40
CA HIS A 71 -4.25 -14.92 -16.59
C HIS A 71 -5.31 -15.35 -17.63
N PRO A 72 -5.16 -15.02 -18.92
CA PRO A 72 -6.17 -15.32 -19.95
C PRO A 72 -6.35 -16.82 -20.23
N GLY A 73 -5.35 -17.66 -19.91
CA GLY A 73 -5.45 -19.11 -20.01
C GLY A 73 -6.28 -19.78 -18.91
N LEU A 74 -6.72 -19.01 -17.89
CA LEU A 74 -7.66 -19.45 -16.87
C LEU A 74 -9.06 -18.94 -17.21
N SER A 75 -10.02 -19.84 -17.26
CA SER A 75 -11.41 -19.51 -17.58
C SER A 75 -12.39 -20.28 -16.69
N ALA A 76 -13.57 -19.72 -16.48
CA ALA A 76 -14.62 -20.35 -15.69
C ALA A 76 -15.96 -20.29 -16.41
N LYS A 77 -16.76 -21.35 -16.28
CA LYS A 77 -18.15 -21.41 -16.73
C LYS A 77 -19.05 -21.78 -15.56
N ALA A 78 -20.08 -20.98 -15.33
CA ALA A 78 -21.07 -21.24 -14.28
C ALA A 78 -21.80 -22.58 -14.55
N VAL A 79 -21.93 -23.40 -13.54
CA VAL A 79 -22.78 -24.57 -13.55
C VAL A 79 -24.19 -24.13 -13.18
N ILE A 80 -25.05 -24.02 -14.19
CA ILE A 80 -26.40 -23.50 -14.02
C ILE A 80 -27.27 -24.62 -13.46
N PRO A 81 -27.84 -24.47 -12.23
CA PRO A 81 -28.75 -25.49 -11.71
C PRO A 81 -30.02 -25.58 -12.56
N PRO A 82 -30.62 -26.80 -12.67
CA PRO A 82 -31.88 -26.95 -13.39
C PRO A 82 -33.01 -26.13 -12.71
N THR A 83 -33.88 -25.54 -13.51
CA THR A 83 -35.06 -24.85 -12.97
C THR A 83 -35.97 -25.88 -12.32
N PRO A 84 -36.42 -25.69 -11.07
CA PRO A 84 -37.38 -26.60 -10.47
C PRO A 84 -38.67 -26.68 -11.32
N PRO A 85 -39.32 -27.84 -11.38
CA PRO A 85 -40.59 -27.95 -12.12
C PRO A 85 -41.63 -26.97 -11.55
N ALA A 86 -42.41 -26.36 -12.42
CA ALA A 86 -43.50 -25.52 -11.99
C ALA A 86 -44.49 -26.28 -11.10
N PRO A 87 -45.01 -25.69 -10.02
CA PRO A 87 -46.04 -26.33 -9.21
C PRO A 87 -47.25 -26.74 -10.10
N PRO A 88 -47.90 -27.86 -9.81
CA PRO A 88 -49.03 -28.28 -10.59
C PRO A 88 -50.14 -27.22 -10.51
N THR A 89 -50.73 -26.87 -11.66
CA THR A 89 -51.86 -25.94 -11.72
C THR A 89 -53.03 -26.56 -10.92
N PRO A 90 -53.63 -25.80 -9.99
CA PRO A 90 -54.81 -26.28 -9.28
C PRO A 90 -55.90 -26.72 -10.27
N LYS A 91 -56.58 -27.82 -9.98
CA LYS A 91 -57.69 -28.30 -10.82
C LYS A 91 -58.80 -27.28 -10.83
N ALA A 92 -59.30 -26.94 -12.04
CA ALA A 92 -60.44 -26.06 -12.18
C ALA A 92 -61.69 -26.71 -11.54
N GLU A 93 -62.37 -25.95 -10.68
CA GLU A 93 -63.67 -26.36 -10.15
C GLU A 93 -64.76 -26.03 -11.17
N PRO A 94 -65.75 -26.89 -11.38
CA PRO A 94 -66.84 -26.63 -12.29
C PRO A 94 -67.59 -25.36 -11.88
N GLY A 95 -67.67 -24.36 -12.83
CA GLY A 95 -68.39 -23.12 -12.62
C GLY A 95 -67.58 -21.96 -12.07
N LYS A 96 -66.27 -22.09 -11.86
CA LYS A 96 -65.35 -21.00 -11.50
C LYS A 96 -64.34 -20.72 -12.62
N PRO A 97 -63.86 -19.44 -12.77
CA PRO A 97 -62.78 -19.14 -13.72
C PRO A 97 -61.57 -20.05 -13.44
N ALA A 98 -60.93 -20.53 -14.50
CA ALA A 98 -59.71 -21.35 -14.37
C ALA A 98 -58.70 -20.65 -13.51
N PRO A 99 -58.10 -21.29 -12.48
CA PRO A 99 -57.07 -20.66 -11.65
C PRO A 99 -55.84 -20.33 -12.51
N MET A 100 -55.29 -19.15 -12.29
CA MET A 100 -54.05 -18.76 -12.93
C MET A 100 -52.91 -19.73 -12.48
N ALA A 101 -52.10 -20.21 -13.43
CA ALA A 101 -50.97 -21.01 -13.13
C ALA A 101 -50.06 -20.27 -12.12
N PRO A 102 -49.60 -20.92 -11.04
CA PRO A 102 -48.66 -20.27 -10.11
C PRO A 102 -47.41 -19.83 -10.86
N PRO A 103 -46.76 -18.72 -10.44
CA PRO A 103 -45.53 -18.25 -11.06
C PRO A 103 -44.48 -19.37 -10.95
N ALA A 104 -43.65 -19.49 -11.98
CA ALA A 104 -42.55 -20.44 -11.96
C ALA A 104 -41.63 -20.14 -10.76
N PRO A 105 -41.15 -21.18 -10.04
CA PRO A 105 -40.23 -20.96 -8.93
C PRO A 105 -38.96 -20.26 -9.41
N PRO A 106 -38.36 -19.40 -8.58
CA PRO A 106 -37.11 -18.75 -8.92
C PRO A 106 -36.02 -19.79 -9.19
N ARG A 107 -35.16 -19.50 -10.16
CA ARG A 107 -33.99 -20.37 -10.45
C ARG A 107 -33.08 -20.41 -9.23
N PRO A 108 -32.59 -21.62 -8.83
CA PRO A 108 -31.60 -21.72 -7.77
C PRO A 108 -30.33 -20.94 -8.11
N PRO A 109 -29.64 -20.34 -7.12
CA PRO A 109 -28.42 -19.62 -7.35
C PRO A 109 -27.32 -20.54 -7.90
N VAL A 110 -26.40 -19.95 -8.68
CA VAL A 110 -25.16 -20.62 -9.10
C VAL A 110 -24.26 -20.81 -7.86
N THR A 111 -23.80 -22.01 -7.60
CA THR A 111 -22.93 -22.35 -6.47
C THR A 111 -21.61 -22.96 -6.92
N LYS A 112 -21.46 -23.24 -8.22
CA LYS A 112 -20.35 -23.97 -8.79
C LYS A 112 -19.93 -23.39 -10.14
N PHE A 113 -18.64 -23.50 -10.44
CA PHE A 113 -18.05 -23.16 -11.73
C PHE A 113 -17.16 -24.30 -12.23
N MET A 114 -17.19 -24.57 -13.54
CA MET A 114 -16.17 -25.37 -14.23
C MET A 114 -15.00 -24.46 -14.56
N VAL A 115 -13.86 -24.66 -13.90
CA VAL A 115 -12.63 -23.88 -14.09
C VAL A 115 -11.64 -24.67 -14.93
N THR A 116 -11.13 -24.07 -16.00
CA THR A 116 -10.18 -24.68 -16.92
C THR A 116 -8.88 -23.88 -16.96
N ALA A 117 -7.74 -24.55 -16.88
CA ALA A 117 -6.42 -23.98 -17.18
C ALA A 117 -5.87 -24.56 -18.48
N THR A 118 -5.43 -23.70 -19.39
CA THR A 118 -4.73 -24.12 -20.60
C THR A 118 -3.28 -24.53 -20.32
N GLY A 119 -2.61 -25.16 -21.28
CA GLY A 119 -1.25 -25.67 -21.09
C GLY A 119 -0.15 -24.59 -21.01
N ASP A 120 -0.48 -23.33 -21.31
CA ASP A 120 0.42 -22.17 -21.25
C ASP A 120 0.32 -21.36 -19.95
N VAL A 121 -0.63 -21.69 -19.06
CA VAL A 121 -0.74 -21.01 -17.76
C VAL A 121 0.50 -21.31 -16.92
N PRO A 122 1.19 -20.30 -16.41
CA PRO A 122 2.33 -20.51 -15.51
C PRO A 122 1.96 -21.28 -14.25
N PHE A 123 2.86 -22.10 -13.74
CA PHE A 123 2.71 -22.67 -12.42
C PHE A 123 2.76 -21.60 -11.33
N GLY A 124 2.05 -21.84 -10.23
CA GLY A 124 2.01 -20.98 -9.09
C GLY A 124 0.64 -20.37 -8.81
N TRP A 125 0.63 -19.33 -7.99
CA TRP A 125 -0.58 -18.65 -7.54
C TRP A 125 -1.10 -17.65 -8.56
N HIS A 126 -2.40 -17.70 -8.77
CA HIS A 126 -3.16 -16.78 -9.60
C HIS A 126 -4.24 -16.09 -8.78
N ASP A 127 -4.57 -14.86 -9.13
CA ASP A 127 -5.69 -14.16 -8.52
C ASP A 127 -7.01 -14.61 -9.17
N VAL A 128 -7.96 -15.03 -8.36
CA VAL A 128 -9.34 -15.27 -8.77
C VAL A 128 -10.29 -14.37 -8.00
N ARG A 129 -11.27 -13.80 -8.68
CA ARG A 129 -12.32 -12.96 -8.09
C ARG A 129 -13.68 -13.45 -8.53
N MET A 130 -14.66 -13.26 -7.66
CA MET A 130 -16.05 -13.50 -7.99
C MET A 130 -16.75 -12.19 -8.33
N ILE A 131 -17.53 -12.22 -9.37
CA ILE A 131 -18.44 -11.14 -9.78
C ILE A 131 -19.86 -11.57 -9.48
N GLY A 132 -20.59 -10.78 -8.70
CA GLY A 132 -21.95 -11.07 -8.30
C GLY A 132 -22.78 -9.78 -8.16
N ARG A 133 -23.91 -9.92 -7.50
CA ARG A 133 -24.89 -8.84 -7.32
C ARG A 133 -24.31 -7.58 -6.70
N TYR A 134 -23.38 -7.72 -5.77
CA TYR A 134 -22.79 -6.61 -5.03
C TYR A 134 -21.42 -6.15 -5.56
N GLY A 135 -21.06 -6.58 -6.78
CA GLY A 135 -19.87 -6.16 -7.48
C GLY A 135 -18.78 -7.21 -7.54
N VAL A 136 -17.52 -6.79 -7.42
CA VAL A 136 -16.33 -7.63 -7.57
C VAL A 136 -15.75 -7.93 -6.18
N SER A 137 -15.49 -9.20 -5.88
CA SER A 137 -14.88 -9.61 -4.61
C SER A 137 -13.39 -9.22 -4.51
N ASN A 138 -12.83 -9.36 -3.29
CA ASN A 138 -11.38 -9.46 -3.12
C ASN A 138 -10.82 -10.59 -4.00
N PRO A 139 -9.53 -10.54 -4.37
CA PRO A 139 -8.86 -11.67 -4.96
C PRO A 139 -8.64 -12.76 -3.91
N HIS A 140 -8.75 -14.00 -4.33
CA HIS A 140 -8.31 -15.16 -3.56
C HIS A 140 -7.25 -15.93 -4.34
N ALA A 141 -6.33 -16.57 -3.63
CA ALA A 141 -5.28 -17.36 -4.27
C ALA A 141 -5.85 -18.64 -4.90
N PHE A 142 -5.53 -18.88 -6.17
CA PHE A 142 -5.88 -20.08 -6.92
C PHE A 142 -4.61 -20.70 -7.52
N LEU A 143 -4.35 -21.97 -7.23
CA LEU A 143 -3.09 -22.61 -7.61
C LEU A 143 -3.20 -23.33 -8.96
N VAL A 144 -2.23 -23.08 -9.85
CA VAL A 144 -1.98 -23.92 -11.02
C VAL A 144 -0.71 -24.73 -10.79
N THR A 145 -0.81 -26.03 -10.85
CA THR A 145 0.26 -26.98 -10.51
C THR A 145 0.51 -28.00 -11.61
N GLY A 146 1.67 -28.69 -11.53
CA GLY A 146 2.00 -29.79 -12.44
C GLY A 146 2.00 -31.17 -11.76
N ILE A 147 1.55 -31.24 -10.49
CA ILE A 147 1.43 -32.51 -9.75
C ILE A 147 -0.03 -32.91 -9.59
N ALA A 148 -0.27 -34.18 -9.22
CA ALA A 148 -1.60 -34.67 -8.93
C ALA A 148 -2.15 -34.00 -7.66
N GLU A 149 -3.41 -33.58 -7.73
CA GLU A 149 -4.15 -32.97 -6.62
C GLU A 149 -5.29 -33.92 -6.22
N ALA A 150 -5.43 -34.19 -4.92
CA ALA A 150 -6.52 -34.93 -4.34
C ALA A 150 -7.21 -34.15 -3.25
N GLN A 151 -8.54 -34.30 -3.14
CA GLN A 151 -9.25 -33.81 -1.95
C GLN A 151 -9.12 -34.85 -0.84
N GLU A 152 -9.03 -34.43 0.40
CA GLU A 152 -9.11 -35.33 1.55
C GLU A 152 -10.44 -36.08 1.56
N ILE A 153 -10.44 -37.21 2.21
CA ILE A 153 -11.62 -38.06 2.33
C ILE A 153 -11.83 -38.33 3.82
N GLU A 154 -12.89 -37.77 4.34
CA GLU A 154 -13.30 -37.97 5.71
C GLU A 154 -14.11 -39.31 5.89
N PRO A 155 -14.08 -39.97 7.06
CA PRO A 155 -13.27 -39.57 8.22
C PRO A 155 -11.80 -39.98 8.04
N ASN A 156 -10.86 -39.16 8.56
CA ASN A 156 -9.42 -39.44 8.61
C ASN A 156 -8.82 -39.01 9.97
N ASN A 157 -9.64 -38.97 10.99
CA ASN A 157 -9.37 -38.39 12.31
C ASN A 157 -8.55 -39.29 13.25
N ASP A 158 -8.32 -40.55 12.88
CA ASP A 158 -7.58 -41.53 13.68
C ASP A 158 -6.68 -42.40 12.80
N VAL A 159 -5.69 -43.03 13.43
CA VAL A 159 -4.68 -43.86 12.75
C VAL A 159 -5.29 -44.97 11.84
N PRO A 160 -6.32 -45.72 12.26
CA PRO A 160 -6.98 -46.71 11.36
C PRO A 160 -7.66 -46.07 10.14
N GLU A 161 -8.01 -44.78 10.20
CA GLU A 161 -8.72 -44.04 9.16
C GLU A 161 -7.78 -43.34 8.21
N ALA A 162 -6.46 -43.36 8.47
CA ALA A 162 -5.43 -42.67 7.70
C ALA A 162 -5.54 -42.94 6.20
N LYS A 163 -5.60 -41.86 5.41
CA LYS A 163 -5.73 -41.94 3.95
C LYS A 163 -4.38 -41.99 3.25
N PRO A 164 -4.24 -42.79 2.18
CA PRO A 164 -2.98 -42.80 1.45
C PRO A 164 -2.70 -41.47 0.75
N ILE A 165 -1.46 -41.01 0.84
CA ILE A 165 -0.93 -39.91 0.03
C ILE A 165 0.21 -40.45 -0.85
N ALA A 166 0.16 -40.16 -2.16
CA ALA A 166 1.19 -40.61 -3.08
C ALA A 166 2.41 -39.66 -3.07
N ALA A 167 3.55 -40.21 -3.44
CA ALA A 167 4.71 -39.37 -3.73
C ALA A 167 4.44 -38.44 -4.92
N GLU A 168 5.04 -37.23 -4.91
CA GLU A 168 4.86 -36.24 -5.96
C GLU A 168 3.38 -35.85 -6.17
N SER A 169 2.61 -35.81 -5.07
CA SER A 169 1.21 -35.36 -5.10
C SER A 169 0.88 -34.45 -3.93
N ALA A 170 -0.30 -33.88 -3.98
CA ALA A 170 -0.83 -33.05 -2.91
C ALA A 170 -2.22 -33.49 -2.47
N ALA A 171 -2.46 -33.47 -1.16
CA ALA A 171 -3.79 -33.57 -0.57
C ALA A 171 -4.26 -32.19 -0.13
N GLN A 172 -5.48 -31.81 -0.52
CA GLN A 172 -6.15 -30.58 -0.09
C GLN A 172 -7.20 -30.95 0.93
N GLY A 173 -7.18 -30.27 2.08
CA GLY A 173 -8.10 -30.58 3.17
C GLY A 173 -8.48 -29.34 3.99
N VAL A 174 -9.27 -29.60 5.02
CA VAL A 174 -9.84 -28.60 5.92
C VAL A 174 -9.82 -29.12 7.36
N ILE A 175 -9.17 -28.39 8.25
CA ILE A 175 -9.37 -28.63 9.69
C ILE A 175 -10.76 -28.08 10.08
N GLY A 176 -11.75 -28.98 10.13
CA GLY A 176 -13.17 -28.66 10.30
C GLY A 176 -13.55 -28.14 11.68
N GLY A 177 -12.76 -28.46 12.70
CA GLY A 177 -12.97 -28.02 14.09
C GLY A 177 -11.68 -27.98 14.90
N GLY A 178 -11.76 -27.41 16.10
CA GLY A 178 -10.57 -27.30 16.97
C GLY A 178 -9.98 -28.64 17.42
N THR A 179 -10.77 -29.72 17.40
CA THR A 179 -10.32 -31.08 17.76
C THR A 179 -10.06 -31.99 16.55
N ASP A 180 -10.20 -31.44 15.36
CA ASP A 180 -9.99 -32.14 14.10
C ASP A 180 -8.50 -32.43 13.87
N VAL A 181 -8.24 -33.66 13.36
CA VAL A 181 -6.90 -34.21 13.17
C VAL A 181 -6.89 -35.06 11.91
N ASP A 182 -6.12 -34.66 10.92
CA ASP A 182 -6.05 -35.40 9.67
C ASP A 182 -4.84 -36.34 9.62
N TYR A 183 -5.10 -37.62 9.40
CA TYR A 183 -4.07 -38.63 9.22
C TYR A 183 -3.94 -39.07 7.76
N PHE A 184 -2.70 -39.02 7.28
CA PHE A 184 -2.28 -39.58 6.00
C PHE A 184 -1.24 -40.66 6.23
N LYS A 185 -1.08 -41.56 5.25
CA LYS A 185 -0.11 -42.61 5.30
C LYS A 185 0.64 -42.79 3.98
N MET A 186 1.90 -43.17 4.09
CA MET A 186 2.80 -43.37 2.96
C MET A 186 3.80 -44.48 3.28
N THR A 187 4.07 -45.37 2.32
CA THR A 187 5.15 -46.35 2.46
C THR A 187 6.47 -45.78 2.08
N LEU A 188 7.45 -45.83 2.97
CA LEU A 188 8.83 -45.37 2.74
C LEU A 188 9.82 -46.52 2.95
N MET A 189 10.95 -46.44 2.24
CA MET A 189 12.12 -47.29 2.47
C MET A 189 13.10 -46.64 3.41
N LYS A 190 13.86 -47.38 4.17
CA LYS A 190 14.93 -46.88 5.03
C LYS A 190 15.95 -46.09 4.22
N GLY A 191 16.29 -44.92 4.73
CA GLY A 191 17.19 -43.98 4.08
C GLY A 191 16.55 -43.11 3.01
N GLN A 192 15.27 -43.32 2.70
CA GLN A 192 14.55 -42.48 1.74
C GLN A 192 14.24 -41.09 2.33
N ASN A 193 14.50 -40.05 1.56
CA ASN A 193 14.18 -38.67 1.92
C ASN A 193 12.70 -38.38 1.59
N LEU A 194 12.00 -37.80 2.56
CA LEU A 194 10.64 -37.28 2.39
C LEU A 194 10.64 -35.79 2.69
N SER A 195 10.10 -35.02 1.80
CA SER A 195 9.78 -33.61 2.03
C SER A 195 8.27 -33.45 2.09
N LEU A 196 7.78 -32.83 3.17
CA LEU A 196 6.38 -32.45 3.37
C LEU A 196 6.27 -30.92 3.35
N VAL A 197 5.42 -30.38 2.47
CA VAL A 197 5.11 -28.94 2.45
C VAL A 197 3.64 -28.79 2.81
N CYS A 198 3.33 -28.14 3.92
CA CYS A 198 1.97 -27.80 4.28
C CYS A 198 1.73 -26.31 4.00
N GLN A 199 0.99 -26.05 2.95
CA GLN A 199 0.58 -24.72 2.54
C GLN A 199 -0.71 -24.34 3.25
N ALA A 200 -0.64 -23.34 4.10
CA ALA A 200 -1.77 -22.72 4.76
C ALA A 200 -1.67 -21.20 4.62
N PHE A 201 -0.47 -20.65 4.86
CA PHE A 201 -0.26 -19.21 4.75
C PHE A 201 -0.43 -18.70 3.32
N SER A 202 0.19 -19.34 2.35
CA SER A 202 0.15 -18.95 0.94
C SER A 202 -1.24 -19.06 0.31
N ILE A 203 -2.09 -19.93 0.81
CA ILE A 203 -3.48 -20.10 0.39
C ILE A 203 -4.47 -19.23 1.18
N GLU A 204 -3.97 -18.27 1.96
CA GLU A 204 -4.79 -17.33 2.74
C GLU A 204 -5.61 -18.00 3.88
N SER A 205 -5.28 -19.25 4.23
CA SER A 205 -5.92 -19.98 5.33
C SER A 205 -5.56 -19.41 6.71
N PRO A 206 -6.48 -19.37 7.69
CA PRO A 206 -6.18 -19.04 9.08
C PRO A 206 -5.44 -20.13 9.85
N LEU A 207 -5.26 -21.27 9.27
CA LEU A 207 -4.66 -22.43 9.91
C LEU A 207 -3.21 -22.16 10.32
N ASP A 208 -2.91 -22.35 11.58
CA ASP A 208 -1.55 -22.49 12.11
C ASP A 208 -1.22 -23.99 12.11
N ALA A 209 -0.69 -24.47 11.00
CA ALA A 209 -0.54 -25.91 10.78
C ALA A 209 0.62 -26.48 11.60
N GLN A 210 0.35 -27.61 12.26
CA GLN A 210 1.35 -28.50 12.82
C GLN A 210 1.34 -29.81 12.06
N VAL A 211 2.51 -30.26 11.61
CA VAL A 211 2.66 -31.55 10.91
C VAL A 211 3.69 -32.41 11.62
N GLU A 212 3.38 -33.67 11.80
CA GLU A 212 4.20 -34.67 12.43
C GLU A 212 4.29 -35.90 11.56
N LEU A 213 5.48 -36.48 11.48
CA LEU A 213 5.74 -37.76 10.78
C LEU A 213 6.10 -38.82 11.82
N PHE A 214 5.40 -39.94 11.78
CA PHE A 214 5.67 -41.11 12.62
C PHE A 214 6.18 -42.27 11.76
N GLY A 215 7.13 -42.99 12.32
CA GLY A 215 7.65 -44.21 11.68
C GLY A 215 6.74 -45.42 11.81
N PRO A 216 7.09 -46.57 11.15
CA PRO A 216 6.32 -47.82 11.27
C PRO A 216 6.23 -48.38 12.69
N ASP A 217 7.12 -47.95 13.59
CA ASP A 217 7.13 -48.31 15.01
C ASP A 217 6.28 -47.34 15.86
N GLY A 218 5.55 -46.45 15.25
CA GLY A 218 4.70 -45.45 15.91
C GLY A 218 5.50 -44.32 16.58
N LYS A 219 6.81 -44.27 16.44
CA LYS A 219 7.62 -43.22 17.04
C LYS A 219 7.72 -41.99 16.13
N LEU A 220 7.77 -40.81 16.76
CA LEU A 220 7.95 -39.52 16.08
C LEU A 220 9.31 -39.48 15.37
N VAL A 221 9.29 -39.24 14.06
CA VAL A 221 10.49 -39.03 13.24
C VAL A 221 10.84 -37.55 13.19
N VAL A 222 9.88 -36.69 12.89
CA VAL A 222 10.02 -35.24 12.81
C VAL A 222 8.68 -34.56 13.10
N SER A 223 8.72 -33.38 13.67
CA SER A 223 7.58 -32.51 13.90
C SER A 223 7.93 -31.07 13.53
N GLY A 224 6.96 -30.34 13.03
CA GLY A 224 7.11 -28.92 12.77
C GLY A 224 5.77 -28.18 12.82
N ARG A 225 5.88 -26.90 13.00
CA ARG A 225 4.78 -25.93 12.99
C ARG A 225 5.02 -24.91 11.90
N SER A 226 3.96 -24.39 11.28
CA SER A 226 4.10 -23.26 10.34
C SER A 226 4.84 -22.10 10.97
N PRO A 227 5.89 -21.59 10.33
CA PRO A 227 6.50 -20.35 10.76
C PRO A 227 5.47 -19.21 10.72
N ILE A 228 5.66 -18.20 11.54
CA ILE A 228 4.83 -16.99 11.47
C ILE A 228 5.05 -16.37 10.08
N LYS A 229 3.96 -16.24 9.31
CA LYS A 229 3.93 -15.67 7.95
C LYS A 229 4.55 -16.55 6.83
N ASP A 230 4.63 -17.85 7.00
CA ASP A 230 5.15 -18.74 5.95
C ASP A 230 4.46 -20.11 6.00
N ASP A 231 4.62 -20.90 4.94
CA ASP A 231 4.18 -22.30 4.88
C ASP A 231 5.19 -23.20 5.57
N LEU A 232 4.68 -24.34 6.07
CA LEU A 232 5.52 -25.32 6.74
C LEU A 232 6.26 -26.18 5.71
N LEU A 233 7.58 -26.32 5.90
CA LEU A 233 8.43 -27.28 5.21
C LEU A 233 9.08 -28.21 6.23
N LEU A 234 8.88 -29.52 6.08
CA LEU A 234 9.56 -30.56 6.83
C LEU A 234 10.35 -31.48 5.90
N ASN A 235 11.59 -31.74 6.26
CA ASN A 235 12.40 -32.75 5.61
C ASN A 235 12.72 -33.86 6.62
N ALA A 236 12.56 -35.09 6.19
CA ALA A 236 12.82 -36.27 7.01
C ALA A 236 13.53 -37.35 6.22
N VAL A 237 14.36 -38.13 6.91
CA VAL A 237 14.95 -39.36 6.38
C VAL A 237 14.29 -40.52 7.11
N SER A 238 13.67 -41.44 6.34
CA SER A 238 13.06 -42.64 6.91
C SER A 238 14.13 -43.50 7.59
N ARG A 239 13.83 -43.95 8.80
CA ARG A 239 14.75 -44.81 9.61
C ARG A 239 14.48 -46.29 9.41
N ALA A 240 13.34 -46.66 8.85
CA ALA A 240 12.92 -48.05 8.66
C ALA A 240 12.02 -48.18 7.43
N ASP A 241 11.96 -49.39 6.84
CA ASP A 241 11.00 -49.71 5.81
C ASP A 241 9.60 -49.86 6.42
N GLY A 242 8.58 -49.39 5.71
CA GLY A 242 7.19 -49.59 6.10
C GLY A 242 6.31 -48.38 5.95
N GLU A 243 5.08 -48.54 6.48
CA GLU A 243 4.06 -47.49 6.46
C GLU A 243 4.40 -46.40 7.51
N HIS A 244 4.49 -45.17 7.06
CA HIS A 244 4.68 -43.95 7.88
C HIS A 244 3.36 -43.21 7.95
N LEU A 245 3.08 -42.62 9.11
CA LEU A 245 1.90 -41.82 9.34
C LEU A 245 2.28 -40.33 9.38
N ILE A 246 1.46 -39.54 8.72
CA ILE A 246 1.58 -38.06 8.75
C ILE A 246 0.34 -37.56 9.48
N ARG A 247 0.53 -36.83 10.57
CA ARG A 247 -0.53 -36.18 11.33
C ARG A 247 -0.50 -34.67 11.10
N LEU A 248 -1.63 -34.10 10.75
CA LEU A 248 -1.82 -32.66 10.55
C LEU A 248 -2.89 -32.16 11.51
N THR A 249 -2.61 -31.05 12.20
CA THR A 249 -3.51 -30.43 13.18
C THR A 249 -3.40 -28.91 13.14
N SER A 250 -4.40 -28.22 13.68
CA SER A 250 -4.24 -26.83 14.10
C SER A 250 -3.40 -26.78 15.37
N PHE A 251 -2.35 -25.95 15.38
CA PHE A 251 -1.46 -25.85 16.54
C PHE A 251 -2.21 -25.49 17.82
N GLY A 252 -1.99 -26.29 18.86
CA GLY A 252 -2.66 -26.13 20.14
C GLY A 252 -4.16 -26.38 20.07
N TYR A 253 -4.66 -27.02 19.02
CA TYR A 253 -6.09 -27.29 18.78
C TYR A 253 -6.94 -26.01 18.81
N GLN A 254 -6.37 -24.91 18.36
CA GLN A 254 -7.00 -23.62 18.35
C GLN A 254 -7.55 -23.25 16.98
N GLY A 255 -8.86 -23.33 16.85
CA GLY A 255 -9.55 -22.95 15.63
C GLY A 255 -9.73 -24.10 14.65
N GLY A 256 -10.74 -23.93 13.82
CA GLY A 256 -11.17 -24.83 12.77
C GLY A 256 -12.39 -24.25 12.07
N GLY A 257 -12.75 -24.80 10.94
CA GLY A 257 -13.87 -24.36 10.13
C GLY A 257 -13.57 -24.39 8.63
N ALA A 258 -14.55 -24.16 7.81
CA ALA A 258 -14.47 -24.32 6.36
C ALA A 258 -13.34 -23.51 5.67
N ASN A 259 -12.87 -22.45 6.30
CA ASN A 259 -11.77 -21.63 5.82
C ASN A 259 -10.39 -22.02 6.38
N PHE A 260 -10.32 -23.02 7.30
CA PHE A 260 -9.07 -23.58 7.80
C PHE A 260 -8.49 -24.61 6.84
N GLN A 261 -8.37 -24.22 5.60
CA GLN A 261 -7.89 -25.08 4.52
C GLN A 261 -6.38 -25.28 4.60
N TYR A 262 -5.92 -26.41 4.09
CA TYR A 262 -4.52 -26.70 3.87
C TYR A 262 -4.30 -27.43 2.55
N ARG A 263 -3.06 -27.41 2.09
CA ARG A 263 -2.58 -28.23 1.00
C ARG A 263 -1.27 -28.90 1.43
N LEU A 264 -1.31 -30.21 1.61
CA LEU A 264 -0.17 -31.03 2.03
C LEU A 264 0.45 -31.70 0.80
N VAL A 265 1.69 -31.33 0.50
CA VAL A 265 2.49 -31.93 -0.59
C VAL A 265 3.45 -32.93 0.01
N ALA A 266 3.54 -34.12 -0.60
CA ALA A 266 4.54 -35.13 -0.28
C ALA A 266 5.48 -35.37 -1.48
N SER A 267 6.78 -35.25 -1.29
CA SER A 267 7.77 -35.45 -2.34
C SER A 267 8.96 -36.27 -1.85
N LEU A 268 9.35 -37.27 -2.65
CA LEU A 268 10.55 -38.08 -2.44
C LEU A 268 11.77 -37.54 -3.23
N LYS A 269 11.54 -36.60 -4.14
CA LYS A 269 12.59 -35.92 -4.93
C LYS A 269 13.20 -34.72 -4.20
N GLY A 270 12.85 -34.56 -2.94
CA GLY A 270 13.11 -33.38 -2.18
C GLY A 270 12.03 -32.32 -2.40
N ALA A 271 11.67 -31.55 -1.38
CA ALA A 271 10.93 -30.33 -1.62
C ALA A 271 11.68 -29.57 -2.70
N PRO A 272 11.00 -28.84 -3.57
CA PRO A 272 11.66 -27.79 -4.28
C PRO A 272 12.15 -26.84 -3.18
N GLN A 273 13.34 -27.11 -2.74
CA GLN A 273 14.02 -26.23 -1.85
C GLN A 273 14.01 -24.94 -2.61
N ILE A 274 13.54 -23.91 -2.00
CA ILE A 274 13.61 -22.56 -2.54
C ILE A 274 15.07 -22.41 -2.89
N SER A 275 15.37 -22.65 -4.17
CA SER A 275 16.74 -22.61 -4.66
C SER A 275 17.16 -21.19 -4.44
N TRP A 276 18.04 -21.00 -3.50
CA TRP A 276 18.49 -19.71 -3.12
C TRP A 276 19.26 -19.13 -4.28
N LEU A 277 18.73 -18.13 -4.90
CA LEU A 277 19.36 -17.48 -6.02
C LEU A 277 20.30 -16.41 -5.51
N PRO A 278 21.49 -16.29 -6.10
CA PRO A 278 22.36 -15.18 -5.76
C PRO A 278 21.61 -13.87 -5.96
N ALA A 279 21.92 -12.92 -5.16
CA ALA A 279 21.20 -11.76 -4.79
C ALA A 279 20.58 -10.97 -5.90
N ALA A 280 21.28 -10.75 -6.99
CA ALA A 280 20.81 -9.83 -7.99
C ALA A 280 21.38 -10.15 -9.37
N VAL A 281 20.64 -9.74 -10.38
CA VAL A 281 21.12 -9.66 -11.75
C VAL A 281 21.28 -8.20 -12.13
N SER A 282 22.43 -7.86 -12.70
CA SER A 282 22.73 -6.50 -13.14
C SER A 282 22.52 -6.27 -14.63
N GLY A 283 22.03 -7.26 -15.37
CA GLY A 283 21.75 -7.11 -16.80
C GLY A 283 21.14 -8.33 -17.49
N PRO A 284 20.68 -8.17 -18.74
CA PRO A 284 20.19 -9.28 -19.55
C PRO A 284 21.31 -10.26 -19.91
N GLY A 285 20.97 -11.54 -20.00
CA GLY A 285 21.92 -12.59 -20.38
C GLY A 285 22.72 -13.19 -19.23
N GLN A 286 22.56 -12.70 -18.00
CA GLN A 286 23.16 -13.35 -16.83
C GLN A 286 22.40 -14.62 -16.47
N THR A 287 23.12 -15.71 -16.31
CA THR A 287 22.60 -16.98 -15.87
C THR A 287 22.56 -17.01 -14.35
N LEU A 288 21.37 -17.17 -13.80
CA LEU A 288 21.19 -17.39 -12.36
C LEU A 288 21.44 -18.86 -12.08
N ARG A 289 22.38 -19.13 -11.18
CA ARG A 289 22.62 -20.48 -10.68
C ARG A 289 21.98 -20.59 -9.30
N PRO A 290 21.08 -21.55 -9.07
CA PRO A 290 20.55 -21.78 -7.73
C PRO A 290 21.70 -22.21 -6.81
N LEU A 291 21.76 -21.63 -5.63
CA LEU A 291 22.65 -22.08 -4.57
C LEU A 291 21.98 -23.19 -3.79
N ASN A 292 22.73 -24.24 -3.47
CA ASN A 292 22.19 -25.33 -2.66
C ASN A 292 21.95 -24.86 -1.22
N MET A 293 20.72 -25.04 -0.71
CA MET A 293 20.37 -24.69 0.66
C MET A 293 21.02 -25.58 1.72
N GLU A 294 21.49 -26.77 1.35
CA GLU A 294 22.12 -27.73 2.27
C GLU A 294 23.65 -27.63 2.31
N GLY A 295 24.25 -26.88 1.38
CA GLY A 295 25.71 -26.72 1.31
C GLY A 295 26.22 -25.52 2.13
N PRO A 296 27.56 -25.46 2.36
CA PRO A 296 28.18 -24.26 2.93
C PRO A 296 27.82 -23.00 2.12
N ALA A 297 27.71 -21.85 2.80
CA ALA A 297 27.45 -20.59 2.15
C ALA A 297 28.43 -20.33 0.99
N GLY A 298 27.93 -19.77 -0.09
CA GLY A 298 28.75 -19.43 -1.26
C GLY A 298 29.09 -20.57 -2.21
N GLN A 299 28.73 -21.81 -1.91
CA GLN A 299 28.92 -22.90 -2.87
C GLN A 299 27.72 -23.01 -3.83
N PRO A 300 27.92 -22.94 -5.16
CA PRO A 300 26.84 -23.21 -6.10
C PRO A 300 26.34 -24.64 -5.92
N ALA A 301 25.03 -24.84 -6.02
CA ALA A 301 24.48 -26.18 -6.13
C ALA A 301 25.23 -26.96 -7.21
N ALA A 302 25.56 -28.24 -6.94
CA ALA A 302 26.06 -29.13 -7.97
C ALA A 302 25.11 -29.02 -9.17
N ALA A 303 25.69 -28.78 -10.35
CA ALA A 303 24.99 -28.42 -11.56
C ALA A 303 23.85 -29.38 -11.90
N GLY A 304 22.67 -29.15 -11.36
CA GLY A 304 21.41 -29.60 -11.93
C GLY A 304 20.89 -28.47 -12.83
N ASP A 305 20.24 -28.80 -13.88
CA ASP A 305 19.81 -27.99 -15.03
C ASP A 305 18.96 -26.76 -14.76
N GLY A 306 19.27 -25.98 -13.72
CA GLY A 306 18.46 -24.86 -13.21
C GLY A 306 18.86 -23.47 -13.67
N ALA A 307 19.44 -23.32 -14.88
CA ALA A 307 19.60 -22.01 -15.48
C ALA A 307 18.24 -21.37 -15.75
N LEU A 308 17.97 -20.23 -15.15
CA LEU A 308 16.72 -19.51 -15.35
C LEU A 308 16.84 -18.53 -16.53
N PRO A 309 15.89 -18.51 -17.45
CA PRO A 309 15.93 -17.60 -18.60
C PRO A 309 15.72 -16.15 -18.13
N TRP A 310 16.47 -15.24 -18.72
CA TRP A 310 16.31 -13.79 -18.58
C TRP A 310 15.48 -13.22 -19.73
N PRO A 311 14.60 -12.24 -19.51
CA PRO A 311 14.16 -11.68 -18.22
C PRO A 311 13.11 -12.58 -17.54
N PRO A 312 13.25 -12.81 -16.23
CA PRO A 312 12.22 -13.54 -15.50
C PRO A 312 10.90 -12.76 -15.50
N ARG A 313 9.78 -13.47 -15.63
CA ARG A 313 8.45 -12.83 -15.57
C ARG A 313 8.17 -12.27 -14.19
N ARG A 314 7.53 -11.10 -14.17
CA ARG A 314 7.21 -10.34 -12.96
C ARG A 314 6.04 -10.98 -12.21
N LEU A 315 6.28 -11.52 -11.03
CA LEU A 315 5.24 -11.79 -10.05
C LEU A 315 5.36 -10.77 -8.91
N ILE A 316 4.26 -10.14 -8.55
CA ILE A 316 4.22 -9.22 -7.41
C ILE A 316 3.70 -10.03 -6.23
N THR A 317 4.55 -10.28 -5.25
CA THR A 317 4.11 -10.87 -3.97
C THR A 317 3.78 -9.76 -2.98
N SER A 318 3.02 -10.08 -1.93
CA SER A 318 2.58 -9.13 -0.89
C SER A 318 3.73 -8.42 -0.18
N HIS A 319 4.93 -8.97 -0.24
CA HIS A 319 6.10 -8.41 0.44
C HIS A 319 6.93 -7.49 -0.45
N ASN A 320 6.53 -7.31 -1.72
CA ASN A 320 7.40 -6.68 -2.70
C ASN A 320 6.74 -5.50 -3.41
N LEU A 321 6.69 -4.37 -2.73
CA LEU A 321 6.27 -3.09 -3.30
C LEU A 321 7.41 -2.33 -4.01
N GLN A 322 8.57 -2.98 -4.20
CA GLN A 322 9.72 -2.33 -4.83
C GLN A 322 10.09 -3.00 -6.15
N PRO A 323 9.27 -2.84 -7.22
CA PRO A 323 9.49 -3.53 -8.50
C PRO A 323 10.80 -3.17 -9.19
N LYS A 324 11.49 -2.11 -8.78
CA LYS A 324 12.83 -1.77 -9.28
C LYS A 324 13.87 -2.81 -8.88
N TRP A 325 13.69 -3.49 -7.75
CA TRP A 325 14.75 -4.26 -7.09
C TRP A 325 14.51 -5.75 -7.08
N TRP A 326 13.32 -6.18 -7.54
CA TRP A 326 12.92 -7.56 -7.52
C TRP A 326 12.33 -7.99 -8.84
N THR A 327 12.54 -9.23 -9.14
CA THR A 327 11.87 -9.95 -10.21
C THR A 327 11.70 -11.39 -9.76
N THR A 328 10.67 -12.05 -10.25
CA THR A 328 10.49 -13.47 -9.98
C THR A 328 11.13 -14.27 -11.09
N ALA A 329 11.81 -15.30 -10.71
CA ALA A 329 12.27 -16.30 -11.67
C ALA A 329 11.10 -17.21 -12.05
N GLN A 330 10.85 -17.40 -13.33
CA GLN A 330 10.01 -18.48 -13.79
C GLN A 330 10.73 -19.80 -13.59
N THR A 331 10.00 -20.79 -13.07
CA THR A 331 10.49 -22.14 -13.02
C THR A 331 9.46 -23.05 -13.66
N ASP A 332 9.93 -24.03 -14.44
CA ASP A 332 9.09 -25.12 -14.95
C ASP A 332 9.03 -26.29 -13.95
N ASN A 333 9.61 -26.13 -12.75
CA ASN A 333 9.48 -27.12 -11.70
C ASN A 333 8.05 -27.13 -11.17
N PRO A 334 7.25 -28.18 -11.39
CA PRO A 334 5.85 -28.26 -10.98
C PRO A 334 5.67 -28.28 -9.44
N LEU A 335 6.75 -28.46 -8.70
CA LEU A 335 6.78 -28.41 -7.23
C LEU A 335 7.13 -27.02 -6.70
N CYS A 336 7.53 -26.09 -7.54
CA CYS A 336 7.88 -24.74 -7.13
C CYS A 336 6.62 -23.86 -7.03
N PHE A 337 6.07 -23.75 -5.83
CA PHE A 337 4.86 -22.96 -5.54
C PHE A 337 5.14 -21.48 -5.28
N HIS A 338 6.36 -21.18 -4.86
CA HIS A 338 6.84 -19.83 -4.65
C HIS A 338 7.99 -19.56 -5.62
N PRO A 339 7.72 -18.92 -6.77
CA PRO A 339 8.81 -18.56 -7.66
C PRO A 339 9.81 -17.68 -6.90
N PRO A 340 11.10 -18.05 -6.92
CA PRO A 340 12.11 -17.35 -6.14
C PRO A 340 12.19 -15.88 -6.55
N LEU A 341 12.30 -15.01 -5.56
CA LEU A 341 12.51 -13.59 -5.78
C LEU A 341 13.99 -13.35 -6.09
N VAL A 342 14.25 -12.72 -7.23
CA VAL A 342 15.61 -12.37 -7.66
C VAL A 342 15.80 -10.87 -7.47
N GLY A 343 16.85 -10.49 -6.77
CA GLY A 343 17.22 -9.09 -6.65
C GLY A 343 17.61 -8.52 -8.02
N LYS A 344 17.24 -7.29 -8.29
CA LYS A 344 17.67 -6.53 -9.47
C LYS A 344 18.59 -5.40 -9.03
N ALA A 345 19.85 -5.50 -9.35
CA ALA A 345 20.82 -4.44 -9.12
C ALA A 345 20.91 -3.49 -10.34
N PRO A 346 21.31 -2.23 -10.15
CA PRO A 346 21.66 -1.34 -11.25
C PRO A 346 22.70 -1.99 -12.18
N LEU A 347 22.63 -1.65 -13.47
CA LEU A 347 23.54 -2.20 -14.48
C LEU A 347 25.00 -1.92 -14.08
N GLY A 348 25.83 -2.98 -14.10
CA GLY A 348 27.23 -2.89 -13.72
C GLY A 348 27.54 -2.97 -12.22
N THR A 349 26.52 -3.08 -11.36
CA THR A 349 26.75 -3.32 -9.93
C THR A 349 27.32 -4.74 -9.71
N PRO A 350 28.43 -4.90 -9.01
CA PRO A 350 28.93 -6.23 -8.63
C PRO A 350 27.93 -6.96 -7.74
N CYS A 351 27.54 -8.16 -8.16
CA CYS A 351 26.72 -9.06 -7.37
C CYS A 351 27.64 -10.09 -6.68
N LEU A 352 27.68 -10.08 -5.37
CA LEU A 352 28.60 -10.86 -4.57
C LEU A 352 27.86 -11.91 -3.75
N VAL A 353 28.59 -12.94 -3.38
CA VAL A 353 28.17 -13.91 -2.35
C VAL A 353 29.15 -13.79 -1.20
N GLU A 354 28.67 -13.96 0.01
CA GLU A 354 29.55 -13.98 1.19
C GLU A 354 30.60 -15.07 1.08
N ALA A 355 31.70 -14.84 1.74
CA ALA A 355 32.81 -15.78 1.87
C ALA A 355 33.14 -15.97 3.33
N GLU A 356 32.89 -17.19 3.81
CA GLU A 356 33.22 -17.61 5.16
C GLU A 356 34.71 -18.03 5.32
N PRO A 357 35.31 -17.87 6.50
CA PRO A 357 34.71 -17.32 7.73
C PRO A 357 34.77 -15.79 7.78
N ASN A 358 33.65 -15.14 8.11
CA ASN A 358 33.53 -13.70 8.27
C ASN A 358 32.85 -13.30 9.61
N ASP A 359 32.82 -14.24 10.60
CA ASP A 359 32.10 -14.09 11.88
C ASP A 359 32.63 -12.98 12.80
N THR A 360 33.80 -12.37 12.49
CA THR A 360 34.43 -11.38 13.37
C THR A 360 34.99 -10.18 12.60
N ARG A 361 35.17 -9.06 13.29
CA ARG A 361 35.76 -7.83 12.70
C ARG A 361 37.04 -8.06 11.92
N ASP A 362 37.92 -8.94 12.48
CA ASP A 362 39.24 -9.18 11.92
C ASP A 362 39.20 -10.06 10.68
N LYS A 363 38.14 -10.83 10.53
CA LYS A 363 37.86 -11.69 9.39
C LYS A 363 36.83 -11.08 8.41
N ALA A 364 36.49 -9.82 8.59
CA ALA A 364 35.51 -9.15 7.76
C ALA A 364 35.87 -9.27 6.28
N GLN A 365 34.91 -9.76 5.48
CA GLN A 365 35.06 -9.86 4.03
C GLN A 365 35.16 -8.47 3.42
N VAL A 366 36.16 -8.23 2.56
CA VAL A 366 36.30 -6.96 1.84
C VAL A 366 35.33 -6.91 0.68
N ILE A 367 34.51 -5.84 0.63
CA ILE A 367 33.52 -5.61 -0.40
C ILE A 367 33.69 -4.24 -1.05
N PRO A 368 33.31 -4.05 -2.33
CA PRO A 368 33.33 -2.74 -2.98
C PRO A 368 32.29 -1.79 -2.38
N ALA A 369 32.51 -0.48 -2.52
CA ALA A 369 31.61 0.58 -2.06
C ALA A 369 30.22 0.55 -2.73
N LEU A 370 30.15 0.02 -3.95
CA LEU A 370 28.92 -0.23 -4.66
C LEU A 370 28.82 -1.72 -4.95
N CYS A 371 27.90 -2.41 -4.32
CA CYS A 371 27.69 -3.84 -4.51
C CYS A 371 26.31 -4.28 -4.08
N ASP A 372 25.96 -5.47 -4.49
CA ASP A 372 24.81 -6.23 -4.05
C ASP A 372 25.30 -7.56 -3.53
N LEU A 373 25.25 -7.74 -2.23
CA LEU A 373 25.82 -8.87 -1.51
C LEU A 373 24.72 -9.77 -0.99
N THR A 374 24.89 -11.05 -1.16
CA THR A 374 24.02 -12.07 -0.57
C THR A 374 24.80 -12.85 0.48
N GLY A 375 24.22 -13.04 1.63
CA GLY A 375 24.78 -13.79 2.73
C GLY A 375 23.76 -14.72 3.39
N ARG A 376 24.25 -15.54 4.33
CA ARG A 376 23.43 -16.49 5.08
C ARG A 376 23.99 -16.66 6.50
N LEU A 377 23.14 -16.54 7.47
CA LEU A 377 23.47 -16.82 8.86
C LEU A 377 23.42 -18.33 9.10
N ASP A 378 24.56 -18.99 9.00
CA ASP A 378 24.67 -20.45 8.89
C ASP A 378 24.33 -21.21 10.18
N LYS A 379 24.51 -20.58 11.33
CA LYS A 379 24.38 -21.21 12.67
C LYS A 379 23.75 -20.23 13.67
N ALA A 380 23.36 -20.74 14.80
CA ALA A 380 22.96 -19.88 15.91
C ALA A 380 24.14 -18.99 16.34
N ARG A 381 23.84 -17.73 16.62
CA ARG A 381 24.79 -16.66 16.99
C ARG A 381 25.76 -16.27 15.88
N ASP A 382 25.39 -16.52 14.64
CA ASP A 382 26.14 -16.08 13.49
C ASP A 382 26.08 -14.56 13.34
N GLU A 383 27.20 -13.97 13.00
CA GLU A 383 27.34 -12.56 12.69
C GLU A 383 28.29 -12.39 11.51
N ASP A 384 27.86 -11.77 10.45
CA ASP A 384 28.66 -11.55 9.26
C ASP A 384 29.24 -10.15 9.23
N TRP A 385 30.52 -10.07 9.04
CA TRP A 385 31.25 -8.81 9.04
C TRP A 385 31.81 -8.52 7.64
N TYR A 386 31.60 -7.29 7.19
CA TYR A 386 32.07 -6.79 5.90
C TYR A 386 32.87 -5.52 6.09
N ARG A 387 33.99 -5.41 5.34
CA ARG A 387 34.81 -4.21 5.29
C ARG A 387 34.67 -3.53 3.96
N VAL A 388 34.38 -2.23 3.98
CA VAL A 388 34.17 -1.42 2.78
C VAL A 388 34.96 -0.12 2.87
N LYS A 389 35.64 0.26 1.81
CA LYS A 389 36.32 1.57 1.72
C LYS A 389 35.36 2.61 1.16
N LEU A 390 35.09 3.68 1.92
CA LEU A 390 34.16 4.75 1.56
C LEU A 390 34.88 6.08 1.43
N THR A 391 34.32 6.96 0.56
CA THR A 391 34.83 8.30 0.30
C THR A 391 34.12 9.31 1.21
N ALA A 392 34.87 10.24 1.80
CA ALA A 392 34.32 11.30 2.63
C ALA A 392 33.24 12.12 1.90
N ASN A 393 32.19 12.51 2.61
CA ASN A 393 31.11 13.37 2.14
C ASN A 393 30.32 12.86 0.91
N LYS A 394 30.49 11.59 0.53
CA LYS A 394 29.66 10.94 -0.51
C LYS A 394 28.56 10.10 0.17
N PRO A 395 27.28 10.44 0.01
CA PRO A 395 26.21 9.68 0.62
C PRO A 395 26.11 8.28 0.03
N VAL A 396 25.88 7.30 0.90
CA VAL A 396 25.70 5.88 0.57
C VAL A 396 24.36 5.43 1.13
N VAL A 397 23.60 4.69 0.33
CA VAL A 397 22.37 4.03 0.76
C VAL A 397 22.67 2.57 1.04
N LEU A 398 22.27 2.11 2.22
CA LEU A 398 22.29 0.72 2.62
C LEU A 398 20.87 0.16 2.62
N LYS A 399 20.70 -0.97 1.95
CA LYS A 399 19.41 -1.71 1.86
C LYS A 399 19.66 -3.13 2.33
N ALA A 400 18.99 -3.56 3.39
CA ALA A 400 19.10 -4.90 3.93
C ALA A 400 17.73 -5.59 3.85
N ILE A 401 17.71 -6.83 3.40
CA ILE A 401 16.48 -7.53 3.05
C ILE A 401 16.62 -9.02 3.35
N ALA A 402 15.65 -9.58 4.05
CA ALA A 402 15.57 -11.00 4.38
C ALA A 402 14.12 -11.49 4.33
N GLU A 403 13.25 -11.00 5.21
CA GLU A 403 11.85 -11.43 5.28
C GLU A 403 11.13 -11.23 3.96
N GLN A 404 11.38 -10.12 3.27
CA GLN A 404 10.79 -9.84 1.97
C GLN A 404 11.17 -10.85 0.89
N GLN A 405 12.21 -11.64 1.10
CA GLN A 405 12.64 -12.75 0.24
C GLN A 405 12.17 -14.11 0.75
N GLY A 406 11.42 -14.18 1.85
CA GLY A 406 11.00 -15.42 2.49
C GLY A 406 12.06 -16.03 3.41
N SER A 407 13.05 -15.26 3.82
CA SER A 407 14.00 -15.67 4.86
C SER A 407 13.38 -15.63 6.25
N LEU A 408 13.88 -16.49 7.13
CA LEU A 408 13.53 -16.49 8.56
C LEU A 408 14.41 -15.56 9.40
N ALA A 409 15.39 -14.90 8.79
CA ALA A 409 16.26 -13.95 9.47
C ALA A 409 15.52 -12.63 9.76
N ASP A 410 15.62 -12.20 11.00
CA ASP A 410 15.14 -10.89 11.50
C ASP A 410 16.36 -9.98 11.63
N LEU A 411 16.62 -9.16 10.60
CA LEU A 411 17.91 -8.51 10.40
C LEU A 411 18.14 -7.32 11.32
N GLN A 412 19.34 -7.28 11.92
CA GLN A 412 19.96 -6.05 12.41
C GLN A 412 21.24 -5.77 11.63
N VAL A 413 21.39 -4.57 11.10
CA VAL A 413 22.59 -4.14 10.36
C VAL A 413 23.18 -2.90 11.00
N VAL A 414 24.46 -2.99 11.37
CA VAL A 414 25.18 -1.89 12.04
C VAL A 414 26.36 -1.46 11.20
N VAL A 415 26.54 -0.16 11.00
CA VAL A 415 27.69 0.44 10.30
C VAL A 415 28.56 1.18 11.29
N PHE A 416 29.85 0.80 11.33
CA PHE A 416 30.86 1.39 12.20
C PHE A 416 31.94 2.10 11.39
N GLY A 417 32.49 3.18 11.93
CA GLY A 417 33.70 3.76 11.37
C GLY A 417 33.81 5.29 11.40
N PRO A 418 34.90 5.80 10.85
CA PRO A 418 35.98 5.09 10.17
C PRO A 418 36.77 4.16 11.15
N VAL A 419 37.23 3.01 10.65
CA VAL A 419 37.93 2.00 11.42
C VAL A 419 39.43 1.90 11.04
N GLY A 420 40.22 1.31 11.90
CA GLY A 420 41.63 1.01 11.63
C GLY A 420 41.86 -0.22 10.73
N ALA A 421 43.11 -0.58 10.53
CA ALA A 421 43.54 -1.79 9.79
C ALA A 421 42.96 -3.08 10.43
N PRO A 422 42.87 -4.18 9.68
CA PRO A 422 42.51 -5.48 10.26
C PRO A 422 43.43 -5.84 11.43
N GLY A 423 42.84 -6.33 12.54
CA GLY A 423 43.58 -6.67 13.77
C GLY A 423 43.81 -5.50 14.75
N GLU A 424 43.54 -4.27 14.34
CA GLU A 424 43.59 -3.13 15.27
C GLU A 424 42.34 -3.09 16.16
N LYS A 425 42.58 -2.75 17.45
CA LYS A 425 41.46 -2.54 18.40
C LYS A 425 40.59 -1.37 17.98
N PRO A 426 39.29 -1.41 18.31
CA PRO A 426 38.42 -0.28 18.07
C PRO A 426 39.02 1.01 18.62
N LYS A 427 39.01 2.08 17.81
CA LYS A 427 39.45 3.41 18.25
C LYS A 427 38.43 4.02 19.20
N PRO A 428 38.85 4.85 20.19
CA PRO A 428 37.93 5.48 21.12
C PRO A 428 36.91 6.40 20.45
N ASP A 429 37.24 6.90 19.27
CA ASP A 429 36.40 7.79 18.42
C ASP A 429 35.61 7.04 17.34
N GLU A 430 35.73 5.71 17.27
CA GLU A 430 34.90 4.91 16.35
C GLU A 430 33.44 5.06 16.68
N LYS A 431 32.65 5.53 15.70
CA LYS A 431 31.23 5.78 15.87
C LYS A 431 30.38 4.73 15.16
N THR A 432 29.25 4.44 15.76
CA THR A 432 28.15 3.80 15.05
C THR A 432 27.48 4.86 14.19
N LEU A 433 27.52 4.68 12.88
CA LEU A 433 26.89 5.60 11.92
C LEU A 433 25.44 5.23 11.62
N LEU A 434 25.17 3.92 11.56
CA LEU A 434 23.83 3.37 11.41
C LEU A 434 23.67 2.18 12.36
N ASP A 435 22.51 2.06 12.95
CA ASP A 435 22.01 0.86 13.62
C ASP A 435 20.59 0.64 13.12
N LEU A 436 20.43 -0.28 12.21
CA LEU A 436 19.20 -0.52 11.47
C LEU A 436 18.56 -1.80 11.98
N ASP A 437 17.33 -1.67 12.35
CA ASP A 437 16.44 -2.73 12.82
C ASP A 437 15.11 -2.63 12.04
N ASP A 438 14.05 -3.23 12.51
CA ASP A 438 12.73 -3.17 11.89
C ASP A 438 12.39 -1.80 11.32
N ALA A 439 11.75 -1.79 10.16
CA ALA A 439 11.25 -0.55 9.59
C ALA A 439 10.30 0.16 10.57
N PRO A 440 10.53 1.45 10.89
CA PRO A 440 9.71 2.14 11.87
C PRO A 440 8.24 2.13 11.43
N PRO A 441 7.28 1.88 12.35
CA PRO A 441 5.84 1.89 12.03
C PRO A 441 5.33 3.26 11.59
N SER A 442 6.15 4.31 11.68
CA SER A 442 5.86 5.66 11.22
C SER A 442 5.99 5.85 9.71
N SER A 443 6.64 4.93 8.98
CA SER A 443 6.65 5.03 7.51
C SER A 443 5.22 4.85 6.98
N PRO A 444 4.80 5.63 5.98
CA PRO A 444 3.44 5.51 5.42
C PRO A 444 3.13 4.11 4.89
N LEU A 445 4.12 3.45 4.31
CA LEU A 445 4.01 2.06 3.88
C LEU A 445 4.30 1.07 5.01
N GLY A 446 5.07 1.43 6.03
CA GLY A 446 5.26 0.62 7.23
C GLY A 446 3.96 0.34 7.97
N ARG A 447 3.02 1.28 7.99
CA ARG A 447 1.65 1.05 8.49
C ARG A 447 0.79 0.20 7.56
N LEU A 448 1.07 0.21 6.26
CA LEU A 448 0.34 -0.54 5.24
C LEU A 448 0.89 -1.95 5.06
N LEU A 449 2.19 -2.13 5.26
CA LEU A 449 2.92 -3.39 5.08
C LEU A 449 3.28 -4.08 6.39
N TRP A 450 2.68 -3.74 7.46
CA TRP A 450 2.85 -4.20 8.82
C TRP A 450 3.80 -5.38 9.02
N ARG A 451 4.87 -5.11 9.81
CA ARG A 451 5.92 -6.04 10.21
C ARG A 451 6.67 -6.66 9.04
N VAL A 452 7.29 -5.80 8.27
CA VAL A 452 8.52 -6.21 7.62
C VAL A 452 9.59 -6.09 8.69
N THR A 453 10.15 -7.22 9.12
CA THR A 453 11.31 -7.25 10.03
C THR A 453 12.59 -6.85 9.30
N ASP A 454 12.50 -6.49 8.03
CA ASP A 454 13.62 -5.95 7.29
C ASP A 454 13.81 -4.47 7.62
N PRO A 455 15.05 -4.01 7.82
CA PRO A 455 15.36 -2.61 8.03
C PRO A 455 14.90 -1.72 6.88
N ALA A 456 14.41 -0.52 7.21
CA ALA A 456 14.14 0.48 6.18
C ALA A 456 15.44 0.88 5.46
N PRO A 457 15.45 1.02 4.12
CA PRO A 457 16.58 1.57 3.40
C PRO A 457 17.03 2.90 4.03
N SER A 458 18.31 3.01 4.32
CA SER A 458 18.84 4.16 5.05
C SER A 458 20.06 4.73 4.37
N SER A 459 20.13 6.06 4.32
CA SER A 459 21.26 6.80 3.77
C SER A 459 22.16 7.30 4.91
N PHE A 460 23.46 7.22 4.72
CA PHE A 460 24.44 7.88 5.58
C PHE A 460 25.55 8.53 4.74
N THR A 461 26.19 9.51 5.33
CA THR A 461 27.32 10.21 4.69
C THR A 461 28.57 9.92 5.51
N PRO A 462 29.57 9.23 4.94
CA PRO A 462 30.84 8.98 5.61
C PRO A 462 31.53 10.30 6.01
N PRO A 463 31.89 10.52 7.28
CA PRO A 463 32.53 11.77 7.72
C PRO A 463 34.00 11.91 7.26
N ALA A 464 34.67 10.81 6.94
CA ALA A 464 36.05 10.75 6.49
C ALA A 464 36.23 9.70 5.40
N GLU A 465 37.27 9.80 4.60
CA GLU A 465 37.72 8.71 3.74
C GLU A 465 38.38 7.62 4.58
N GLY A 466 38.06 6.37 4.31
CA GLY A 466 38.66 5.25 5.05
C GLY A 466 37.84 3.96 4.97
N ASP A 467 38.22 3.02 5.81
CA ASP A 467 37.55 1.74 5.97
C ASP A 467 36.40 1.86 6.97
N TYR A 468 35.29 1.21 6.63
CA TYR A 468 34.06 1.08 7.44
C TYR A 468 33.75 -0.39 7.60
N LEU A 469 33.11 -0.75 8.70
CA LEU A 469 32.64 -2.12 8.94
C LEU A 469 31.12 -2.15 8.94
N ILE A 470 30.59 -3.17 8.33
CA ILE A 470 29.16 -3.49 8.33
C ILE A 470 29.00 -4.83 9.02
N ARG A 471 28.20 -4.89 10.06
CA ARG A 471 27.83 -6.12 10.74
C ARG A 471 26.38 -6.45 10.41
N VAL A 472 26.14 -7.67 9.99
CA VAL A 472 24.82 -8.25 9.75
C VAL A 472 24.60 -9.37 10.75
N ARG A 473 23.45 -9.39 11.40
CA ARG A 473 23.04 -10.49 12.29
C ARG A 473 21.52 -10.61 12.32
N SER A 474 21.00 -11.75 12.79
CA SER A 474 19.58 -11.87 13.11
C SER A 474 19.33 -11.52 14.58
N ARG A 475 18.26 -10.83 14.90
CA ARG A 475 17.81 -10.58 16.28
C ARG A 475 17.43 -11.88 16.99
N THR A 476 17.02 -12.88 16.22
CA THR A 476 16.74 -14.24 16.71
C THR A 476 17.95 -15.15 16.69
N SER A 477 19.16 -14.62 16.40
CA SER A 477 20.38 -15.39 16.18
C SER A 477 20.78 -16.29 17.36
N ASN A 478 20.39 -15.95 18.59
CA ASN A 478 20.70 -16.79 19.76
C ASN A 478 20.09 -18.20 19.65
N PHE A 479 19.06 -18.38 18.86
CA PHE A 479 18.25 -19.60 18.81
C PHE A 479 18.15 -20.21 17.41
N SER A 480 18.48 -19.47 16.36
CA SER A 480 18.22 -19.88 14.99
C SER A 480 19.32 -19.45 14.03
N GLY A 481 19.52 -20.24 13.01
CA GLY A 481 20.43 -20.06 11.89
C GLY A 481 20.25 -21.21 10.92
N GLY A 482 20.90 -21.18 9.79
CA GLY A 482 20.89 -22.25 8.80
C GLY A 482 20.36 -21.84 7.43
N PRO A 483 20.05 -22.81 6.56
CA PRO A 483 19.78 -22.56 5.15
C PRO A 483 18.66 -21.57 4.83
N ARG A 484 17.70 -21.41 5.75
CA ARG A 484 16.56 -20.49 5.59
C ARG A 484 16.81 -19.08 6.17
N HIS A 485 18.00 -18.83 6.73
CA HIS A 485 18.38 -17.54 7.33
C HIS A 485 19.30 -16.75 6.39
N PHE A 486 18.87 -16.56 5.16
CA PHE A 486 19.62 -15.81 4.16
C PHE A 486 19.22 -14.32 4.15
N TYR A 487 20.10 -13.48 3.63
CA TYR A 487 19.84 -12.06 3.50
C TYR A 487 20.55 -11.48 2.28
N ARG A 488 20.17 -10.25 1.96
CA ARG A 488 20.80 -9.43 0.94
C ARG A 488 21.10 -8.07 1.52
N VAL A 489 22.32 -7.59 1.28
CA VAL A 489 22.75 -6.23 1.61
C VAL A 489 23.23 -5.55 0.34
N ALA A 490 22.58 -4.46 -0.05
CA ALA A 490 22.98 -3.65 -1.18
C ALA A 490 23.51 -2.30 -0.71
N LEU A 491 24.69 -1.94 -1.21
CA LEU A 491 25.31 -0.63 -1.05
C LEU A 491 25.26 0.10 -2.38
N GLY A 492 24.77 1.32 -2.39
CA GLY A 492 24.64 2.10 -3.61
C GLY A 492 24.65 3.61 -3.39
N ALA A 493 24.74 4.35 -4.49
CA ALA A 493 24.44 5.77 -4.44
C ALA A 493 22.92 5.97 -4.22
N PRO A 494 22.48 7.11 -3.62
CA PRO A 494 21.07 7.43 -3.57
C PRO A 494 20.45 7.47 -4.96
N GLU A 495 19.36 6.74 -5.13
CA GLU A 495 18.52 6.76 -6.34
C GLU A 495 17.17 7.37 -6.00
N PRO A 496 17.02 8.70 -6.05
CA PRO A 496 15.76 9.34 -5.75
C PRO A 496 14.60 8.75 -6.53
N GLY A 497 13.48 8.53 -5.85
CA GLY A 497 12.34 7.91 -6.48
C GLY A 497 11.16 7.73 -5.51
N PHE A 498 10.16 7.00 -5.96
CA PHE A 498 8.98 6.70 -5.14
C PHE A 498 8.39 5.35 -5.51
N VAL A 499 7.56 4.82 -4.63
CA VAL A 499 6.68 3.66 -4.86
C VAL A 499 5.27 4.08 -4.52
N ALA A 500 4.29 3.66 -5.31
CA ALA A 500 2.90 3.93 -5.09
C ALA A 500 2.10 2.64 -4.93
N ALA A 501 1.23 2.62 -3.94
CA ALA A 501 0.32 1.49 -3.72
C ALA A 501 -1.07 1.99 -3.31
N SER A 502 -2.09 1.23 -3.67
CA SER A 502 -3.48 1.50 -3.27
C SER A 502 -3.99 0.45 -2.29
N LEU A 503 -4.90 0.88 -1.44
CA LEU A 503 -5.60 0.07 -0.46
C LEU A 503 -7.09 0.43 -0.46
N PRO A 504 -7.98 -0.49 -0.10
CA PRO A 504 -9.35 -0.12 0.20
C PRO A 504 -9.40 0.89 1.36
N ALA A 505 -10.39 1.75 1.35
CA ALA A 505 -10.57 2.76 2.40
C ALA A 505 -10.81 2.15 3.80
N SER A 506 -11.14 0.87 3.86
CA SER A 506 -11.34 0.10 5.10
C SER A 506 -10.85 -1.34 4.92
N GLN A 507 -10.26 -1.93 5.96
CA GLN A 507 -9.85 -3.34 5.95
C GLN A 507 -11.03 -4.35 5.79
N TYR A 508 -12.26 -3.87 5.97
CA TYR A 508 -13.47 -4.69 5.82
C TYR A 508 -14.08 -4.60 4.41
N ARG A 509 -13.45 -3.88 3.50
CA ARG A 509 -13.85 -3.77 2.11
C ARG A 509 -12.85 -4.48 1.21
N PRO A 510 -13.31 -5.09 0.11
CA PRO A 510 -12.39 -5.62 -0.88
C PRO A 510 -11.58 -4.47 -1.50
N GLU A 511 -10.41 -4.77 -2.02
CA GLU A 511 -9.59 -3.80 -2.74
C GLU A 511 -10.14 -3.45 -4.13
N SER A 512 -11.10 -4.23 -4.64
CA SER A 512 -11.83 -3.91 -5.84
C SER A 512 -12.65 -2.62 -5.66
N ILE A 513 -12.66 -1.80 -6.71
CA ILE A 513 -13.38 -0.54 -6.71
C ILE A 513 -14.82 -0.84 -7.11
N THR A 514 -15.71 -0.95 -6.13
CA THR A 514 -17.15 -1.16 -6.39
C THR A 514 -17.96 0.05 -5.95
N LEU A 515 -18.82 0.53 -6.85
CA LEU A 515 -19.69 1.67 -6.61
C LEU A 515 -21.07 1.45 -7.23
N PRO A 516 -22.17 1.97 -6.62
CA PRO A 516 -23.50 1.90 -7.21
C PRO A 516 -23.62 2.86 -8.39
N CYS A 517 -24.52 2.57 -9.33
CA CYS A 517 -24.92 3.55 -10.36
C CYS A 517 -25.34 4.87 -9.71
N GLY A 518 -24.84 5.98 -10.23
CA GLY A 518 -25.06 7.33 -9.71
C GLY A 518 -24.35 7.65 -8.41
N GLY A 519 -23.58 6.70 -7.83
CA GLY A 519 -22.87 6.84 -6.56
C GLY A 519 -21.36 7.00 -6.71
N THR A 520 -20.70 7.00 -5.57
CA THR A 520 -19.26 7.24 -5.46
C THR A 520 -18.58 6.22 -4.55
N THR A 521 -17.29 6.02 -4.77
CA THR A 521 -16.40 5.26 -3.86
C THR A 521 -15.00 5.87 -3.87
N ALA A 522 -14.21 5.58 -2.85
CA ALA A 522 -12.84 6.06 -2.77
C ALA A 522 -11.84 4.93 -2.57
N LEU A 523 -10.67 5.09 -3.19
CA LEU A 523 -9.52 4.23 -3.04
C LEU A 523 -8.38 5.02 -2.40
N LEU A 524 -7.80 4.51 -1.32
CA LEU A 524 -6.64 5.12 -0.69
C LEU A 524 -5.38 4.83 -1.53
N VAL A 525 -4.61 5.86 -1.86
CA VAL A 525 -3.30 5.73 -2.50
C VAL A 525 -2.23 6.25 -1.57
N GLY A 526 -1.24 5.41 -1.30
CA GLY A 526 -0.05 5.73 -0.52
C GLY A 526 1.18 5.89 -1.40
N ILE A 527 2.07 6.82 -1.04
CA ILE A 527 3.36 7.08 -1.70
C ILE A 527 4.48 6.88 -0.70
N TRP A 528 5.44 6.07 -1.08
CA TRP A 528 6.70 5.94 -0.37
C TRP A 528 7.82 6.58 -1.18
N ARG A 529 8.28 7.74 -0.71
CA ARG A 529 9.42 8.45 -1.29
C ARG A 529 10.72 7.85 -0.80
N GLN A 530 11.68 7.71 -1.71
CA GLN A 530 12.94 7.00 -1.47
C GLN A 530 14.13 7.90 -1.79
N ASP A 531 15.25 7.63 -1.10
CA ASP A 531 16.58 8.15 -1.40
C ASP A 531 16.61 9.68 -1.60
N GLY A 532 15.86 10.42 -0.76
CA GLY A 532 15.83 11.89 -0.77
C GLY A 532 14.83 12.52 -1.75
N PHE A 533 14.04 11.75 -2.49
CA PHE A 533 12.94 12.34 -3.27
C PHE A 533 11.89 12.94 -2.34
N THR A 534 11.56 14.21 -2.55
CA THR A 534 10.56 14.96 -1.74
C THR A 534 9.43 15.55 -2.56
N GLY A 535 9.49 15.43 -3.88
CA GLY A 535 8.55 16.08 -4.80
C GLY A 535 7.09 15.61 -4.69
N PRO A 536 6.15 16.36 -5.29
CA PRO A 536 4.76 15.95 -5.43
C PRO A 536 4.64 14.76 -6.39
N VAL A 537 3.60 13.94 -6.20
CA VAL A 537 3.27 12.81 -7.06
C VAL A 537 1.83 12.95 -7.54
N SER A 538 1.64 12.94 -8.85
CA SER A 538 0.31 12.97 -9.48
C SER A 538 -0.15 11.55 -9.77
N ILE A 539 -1.40 11.25 -9.41
CA ILE A 539 -2.03 9.96 -9.63
C ILE A 539 -3.16 10.12 -10.64
N SER A 540 -3.19 9.30 -11.66
CA SER A 540 -4.23 9.29 -12.69
C SER A 540 -4.73 7.87 -12.95
N VAL A 541 -5.94 7.76 -13.46
CA VAL A 541 -6.56 6.48 -13.81
C VAL A 541 -6.76 6.42 -15.31
N ASN A 542 -6.27 5.35 -15.91
CA ASN A 542 -6.45 5.07 -17.33
C ASN A 542 -7.46 3.93 -17.52
N ASN A 543 -8.05 3.89 -18.70
CA ASN A 543 -8.94 2.83 -19.13
C ASN A 543 -10.21 2.72 -18.25
N LEU A 544 -10.82 3.85 -17.91
CA LEU A 544 -12.12 3.86 -17.23
C LEU A 544 -13.24 3.43 -18.18
N PRO A 545 -14.22 2.64 -17.71
CA PRO A 545 -15.40 2.31 -18.52
C PRO A 545 -16.28 3.55 -18.73
N VAL A 546 -17.05 3.52 -19.80
CA VAL A 546 -18.00 4.60 -20.11
C VAL A 546 -18.98 4.78 -18.94
N GLY A 547 -19.22 6.03 -18.55
CA GLY A 547 -20.09 6.37 -17.42
C GLY A 547 -19.41 6.38 -16.06
N VAL A 548 -18.11 6.10 -15.98
CA VAL A 548 -17.33 6.26 -14.75
C VAL A 548 -16.28 7.34 -14.90
N THR A 549 -16.16 8.20 -13.90
CA THR A 549 -15.17 9.27 -13.85
C THR A 549 -14.30 9.17 -12.60
N CYS A 550 -13.05 9.60 -12.72
CA CYS A 550 -12.11 9.76 -11.61
C CYS A 550 -11.20 10.94 -11.93
N GLN A 551 -11.21 11.97 -11.10
CA GLN A 551 -10.30 13.10 -11.27
C GLN A 551 -8.88 12.73 -10.81
N PRO A 552 -7.83 13.28 -11.45
CA PRO A 552 -6.47 13.10 -10.97
C PRO A 552 -6.29 13.60 -9.54
N LEU A 553 -5.45 12.88 -8.78
CA LEU A 553 -5.09 13.21 -7.41
C LEU A 553 -3.65 13.71 -7.38
N VAL A 554 -3.38 14.82 -6.71
CA VAL A 554 -2.01 15.26 -6.40
C VAL A 554 -1.73 14.98 -4.93
N ILE A 555 -0.69 14.19 -4.66
CA ILE A 555 -0.14 13.95 -3.32
C ILE A 555 1.11 14.84 -3.18
N PRO A 556 1.01 15.98 -2.49
CA PRO A 556 2.06 16.98 -2.48
C PRO A 556 3.27 16.55 -1.65
N ALA A 557 4.33 17.35 -1.70
CA ALA A 557 5.48 17.20 -0.82
C ALA A 557 5.04 17.14 0.65
N GLY A 558 5.67 16.28 1.44
CA GLY A 558 5.35 16.09 2.87
C GLY A 558 4.10 15.29 3.17
N MET A 559 3.26 14.98 2.17
CA MET A 559 2.14 14.04 2.34
C MET A 559 2.49 12.67 1.75
N ALA A 560 2.01 11.63 2.42
CA ALA A 560 2.29 10.25 2.04
C ALA A 560 1.10 9.53 1.44
N LYS A 561 -0.10 10.10 1.45
CA LYS A 561 -1.31 9.43 1.00
C LYS A 561 -2.41 10.41 0.59
N GLY A 562 -3.37 9.91 -0.19
CA GLY A 562 -4.55 10.64 -0.62
C GLY A 562 -5.62 9.67 -1.14
N HIS A 563 -6.79 10.19 -1.48
CA HIS A 563 -7.91 9.38 -1.94
C HIS A 563 -8.26 9.69 -3.40
N LEU A 564 -8.23 8.67 -4.25
CA LEU A 564 -8.87 8.69 -5.57
C LEU A 564 -10.37 8.48 -5.38
N VAL A 565 -11.18 9.36 -5.96
CA VAL A 565 -12.64 9.27 -5.90
C VAL A 565 -13.19 8.89 -7.27
N PHE A 566 -13.88 7.76 -7.32
CA PHE A 566 -14.57 7.26 -8.49
C PHE A 566 -16.06 7.63 -8.38
N ALA A 567 -16.65 8.06 -9.49
CA ALA A 567 -18.07 8.37 -9.58
C ALA A 567 -18.67 7.72 -10.81
N ALA A 568 -19.81 7.05 -10.65
CA ALA A 568 -20.61 6.53 -11.75
C ALA A 568 -21.80 7.47 -12.05
N ILE A 569 -22.17 7.58 -13.31
CA ILE A 569 -23.41 8.26 -13.72
C ILE A 569 -24.63 7.34 -13.49
N ASP A 570 -25.82 7.90 -13.48
CA ASP A 570 -27.05 7.12 -13.55
C ASP A 570 -27.16 6.42 -14.91
N GLY A 571 -27.66 5.20 -14.92
CA GLY A 571 -27.84 4.45 -16.14
C GLY A 571 -27.54 2.95 -16.00
N PRO A 572 -27.43 2.21 -17.09
CA PRO A 572 -27.05 0.80 -17.04
C PRO A 572 -25.64 0.63 -16.53
N ALA A 573 -25.44 -0.29 -15.60
CA ALA A 573 -24.12 -0.61 -15.05
C ALA A 573 -23.24 -1.21 -16.16
N PRO A 574 -22.03 -0.68 -16.41
CA PRO A 574 -21.10 -1.33 -17.30
C PRO A 574 -20.63 -2.67 -16.69
N PRO A 575 -20.19 -3.64 -17.51
CA PRO A 575 -19.60 -4.85 -17.00
C PRO A 575 -18.35 -4.53 -16.15
N PRO A 576 -17.97 -5.38 -15.22
CA PRO A 576 -16.72 -5.22 -14.47
C PRO A 576 -15.52 -5.08 -15.38
N TRP A 577 -14.63 -4.16 -15.03
CA TRP A 577 -13.58 -3.68 -15.91
C TRP A 577 -12.21 -3.61 -15.21
N LYS A 578 -11.15 -3.94 -15.94
CA LYS A 578 -9.79 -3.72 -15.46
C LYS A 578 -9.35 -2.29 -15.77
N ILE A 579 -8.83 -1.60 -14.76
CA ILE A 579 -8.28 -0.25 -14.90
C ILE A 579 -6.78 -0.24 -14.56
N SER A 580 -6.09 0.80 -15.00
CA SER A 580 -4.69 1.04 -14.64
C SER A 580 -4.58 2.36 -13.90
N ILE A 581 -3.97 2.33 -12.72
CA ILE A 581 -3.68 3.53 -11.94
C ILE A 581 -2.20 3.84 -12.07
N LEU A 582 -1.88 5.06 -12.48
CA LEU A 582 -0.53 5.51 -12.75
C LEU A 582 -0.12 6.61 -11.76
N ALA A 583 1.09 6.53 -11.28
CA ALA A 583 1.74 7.56 -10.47
C ALA A 583 2.88 8.21 -11.27
N ARG A 584 2.89 9.54 -11.32
CA ARG A 584 3.88 10.35 -12.07
C ARG A 584 4.49 11.40 -11.18
N ALA A 585 5.81 11.57 -11.29
CA ALA A 585 6.52 12.67 -10.64
C ALA A 585 7.78 13.03 -11.43
N GLU A 586 8.20 14.28 -11.30
CA GLU A 586 9.50 14.72 -11.78
C GLU A 586 10.58 14.36 -10.76
N VAL A 587 11.53 13.52 -11.17
CA VAL A 587 12.65 13.05 -10.35
C VAL A 587 13.94 13.40 -11.08
N ASN A 588 14.79 14.24 -10.46
CA ASN A 588 16.04 14.72 -11.07
C ASN A 588 15.86 15.33 -12.47
N GLY A 589 14.78 16.10 -12.68
CA GLY A 589 14.47 16.74 -13.97
C GLY A 589 13.89 15.80 -15.03
N GLN A 590 13.61 14.54 -14.67
CA GLN A 590 12.98 13.57 -15.57
C GLN A 590 11.61 13.13 -15.06
N MET A 591 10.64 13.03 -15.97
CA MET A 591 9.32 12.50 -15.63
C MET A 591 9.38 11.00 -15.46
N VAL A 592 9.13 10.52 -14.25
CA VAL A 592 9.06 9.11 -13.90
C VAL A 592 7.59 8.72 -13.77
N GLU A 593 7.21 7.67 -14.50
CA GLU A 593 5.88 7.06 -14.42
C GLU A 593 5.99 5.62 -13.95
N GLN A 594 5.06 5.21 -13.08
CA GLN A 594 4.95 3.82 -12.64
C GLN A 594 3.51 3.44 -12.31
N LEU A 595 3.23 2.14 -12.35
CA LEU A 595 1.95 1.61 -11.92
C LEU A 595 1.80 1.71 -10.39
N VAL A 596 0.61 2.06 -9.95
CA VAL A 596 0.21 1.94 -8.54
C VAL A 596 -0.13 0.47 -8.27
N HIS A 597 0.48 -0.12 -7.24
CA HIS A 597 0.24 -1.50 -6.88
C HIS A 597 -1.06 -1.63 -6.08
N SER A 598 -1.95 -2.56 -6.47
CA SER A 598 -3.14 -2.88 -5.69
C SER A 598 -2.78 -3.77 -4.51
N LEU A 599 -3.27 -3.43 -3.33
CA LEU A 599 -3.08 -4.18 -2.10
C LEU A 599 -4.42 -4.57 -1.50
N ASN A 600 -4.58 -5.85 -1.15
CA ASN A 600 -5.76 -6.38 -0.48
C ASN A 600 -5.45 -6.77 0.96
N PHE A 601 -6.39 -6.52 1.87
CA PHE A 601 -6.37 -7.08 3.22
C PHE A 601 -6.90 -8.53 3.18
N GLN A 602 -6.02 -9.49 3.42
CA GLN A 602 -6.39 -10.90 3.41
C GLN A 602 -7.29 -11.28 4.59
N ARG A 603 -7.10 -10.62 5.73
CA ARG A 603 -7.91 -10.85 6.95
C ARG A 603 -8.18 -9.55 7.65
N PRO A 604 -9.46 -9.17 7.76
CA PRO A 604 -9.84 -8.11 8.68
C PRO A 604 -9.57 -8.55 10.12
N VAL A 605 -9.01 -7.67 10.92
CA VAL A 605 -8.82 -7.91 12.35
C VAL A 605 -10.10 -7.50 13.08
N PRO A 606 -10.71 -8.39 13.88
CA PRO A 606 -11.88 -8.03 14.67
C PRO A 606 -11.60 -6.82 15.58
N ALA A 607 -12.59 -5.97 15.76
CA ALA A 607 -12.48 -4.82 16.65
C ALA A 607 -12.09 -5.28 18.08
N GLY A 608 -11.09 -4.64 18.66
CA GLY A 608 -10.57 -4.96 20.00
C GLY A 608 -9.41 -5.96 20.04
N GLN A 609 -9.07 -6.64 18.95
CA GLN A 609 -7.93 -7.56 18.89
C GLN A 609 -6.69 -6.86 18.28
N VAL A 610 -6.15 -5.90 19.00
CA VAL A 610 -5.02 -5.05 18.51
C VAL A 610 -3.72 -5.85 18.28
N ALA A 611 -3.58 -7.03 18.84
CA ALA A 611 -2.39 -7.87 18.70
C ALA A 611 -2.31 -8.60 17.34
N LEU A 612 -3.43 -8.75 16.64
CA LEU A 612 -3.48 -9.38 15.33
C LEU A 612 -3.47 -8.29 14.25
N LEU A 613 -2.42 -8.30 13.45
CA LEU A 613 -2.28 -7.33 12.38
C LEU A 613 -2.93 -7.87 11.09
N PRO A 614 -3.63 -7.03 10.33
CA PRO A 614 -4.18 -7.46 9.05
C PRO A 614 -3.04 -7.86 8.12
N ARG A 615 -3.19 -9.00 7.45
CA ARG A 615 -2.29 -9.38 6.36
C ARG A 615 -2.65 -8.57 5.12
N VAL A 616 -1.64 -8.11 4.42
CA VAL A 616 -1.80 -7.39 3.15
C VAL A 616 -1.13 -8.20 2.05
N ARG A 617 -1.80 -8.38 0.93
CA ARG A 617 -1.26 -9.03 -0.27
C ARG A 617 -1.33 -8.08 -1.47
N ALA A 618 -0.28 -8.04 -2.26
CA ALA A 618 -0.31 -7.35 -3.54
C ALA A 618 -1.15 -8.15 -4.56
N CYS A 619 -1.95 -7.44 -5.33
CA CYS A 619 -2.78 -7.96 -6.40
C CYS A 619 -2.23 -7.49 -7.74
N ARG A 620 -2.46 -8.26 -8.79
CA ARG A 620 -1.93 -7.92 -10.12
C ARG A 620 -2.67 -6.79 -10.81
N ASP A 621 -3.98 -6.74 -10.60
CA ASP A 621 -4.88 -5.87 -11.34
C ASP A 621 -5.77 -5.05 -10.40
N HIS A 622 -6.14 -3.85 -10.83
CA HIS A 622 -7.25 -3.11 -10.26
C HIS A 622 -8.54 -3.44 -11.01
N TRP A 623 -9.54 -3.89 -10.27
CA TRP A 623 -10.87 -4.17 -10.82
C TRP A 623 -11.87 -3.11 -10.37
N LEU A 624 -12.69 -2.66 -11.32
CA LEU A 624 -13.80 -1.74 -11.09
C LEU A 624 -15.11 -2.43 -11.44
N GLY A 625 -16.06 -2.38 -10.51
CA GLY A 625 -17.42 -2.86 -10.70
C GLY A 625 -18.42 -1.75 -10.41
N VAL A 626 -19.42 -1.59 -11.28
CA VAL A 626 -20.58 -0.74 -11.03
C VAL A 626 -21.76 -1.67 -10.76
N THR A 627 -22.41 -1.50 -9.61
CA THR A 627 -23.60 -2.29 -9.27
C THR A 627 -24.85 -1.62 -9.85
N PRO A 628 -25.81 -2.39 -10.35
CA PRO A 628 -27.06 -1.83 -10.84
C PRO A 628 -27.81 -1.10 -9.72
N GLN A 629 -28.67 -0.17 -10.09
CA GLN A 629 -29.51 0.54 -9.13
C GLN A 629 -30.47 -0.45 -8.47
N GLY A 630 -30.47 -0.49 -7.15
CA GLY A 630 -31.30 -1.43 -6.39
C GLY A 630 -32.73 -0.94 -6.28
N ASP A 631 -33.69 -1.73 -6.79
CA ASP A 631 -35.12 -1.35 -6.91
C ASP A 631 -35.84 -1.15 -5.57
N ALA A 632 -35.35 -1.70 -4.48
CA ALA A 632 -36.08 -1.65 -3.20
C ALA A 632 -35.25 -1.33 -1.98
N ASN A 633 -33.94 -1.09 -2.15
CA ASN A 633 -33.05 -0.93 -1.01
C ASN A 633 -32.26 0.38 -1.09
N PRO A 634 -32.61 1.37 -0.22
CA PRO A 634 -32.07 2.73 -0.33
C PRO A 634 -30.55 2.82 -0.13
N LEU A 635 -29.88 1.78 0.39
CA LEU A 635 -28.44 1.79 0.58
C LEU A 635 -27.64 1.06 -0.52
N LEU A 636 -28.33 0.38 -1.44
CA LEU A 636 -27.71 -0.14 -2.67
C LEU A 636 -27.64 0.94 -3.77
N SER A 637 -28.27 2.08 -3.55
CA SER A 637 -28.20 3.30 -4.36
C SER A 637 -27.59 4.42 -3.51
N PRO A 638 -27.03 5.47 -4.12
CA PRO A 638 -26.54 6.60 -3.36
C PRO A 638 -27.70 7.32 -2.63
N PRO A 639 -27.66 7.52 -1.31
CA PRO A 639 -28.72 8.24 -0.60
C PRO A 639 -28.65 9.76 -0.82
N PHE A 640 -27.50 10.26 -1.23
CA PHE A 640 -27.25 11.66 -1.57
C PHE A 640 -26.04 11.78 -2.49
N ARG A 641 -25.88 12.94 -3.13
CA ARG A 641 -24.68 13.30 -3.89
C ARG A 641 -24.06 14.56 -3.31
N LEU A 642 -22.73 14.68 -3.48
CA LEU A 642 -21.97 15.82 -3.00
C LEU A 642 -21.26 16.52 -4.16
N ALA A 643 -21.31 17.85 -4.16
CA ALA A 643 -20.45 18.69 -4.99
C ALA A 643 -19.73 19.69 -4.09
N VAL A 644 -18.42 19.81 -4.23
CA VAL A 644 -17.59 20.67 -3.40
C VAL A 644 -16.98 21.78 -4.23
N GLN A 645 -16.99 22.98 -3.71
CA GLN A 645 -16.29 24.14 -4.27
C GLN A 645 -15.51 24.87 -3.19
N LEU A 646 -14.31 25.33 -3.53
CA LEU A 646 -13.55 26.23 -2.69
C LEU A 646 -13.95 27.69 -3.01
N ASP A 647 -14.16 28.51 -2.01
CA ASP A 647 -14.53 29.93 -2.17
C ASP A 647 -13.34 30.85 -2.53
N ALA A 648 -12.15 30.28 -2.72
CA ALA A 648 -10.92 30.98 -3.08
C ALA A 648 -10.17 30.26 -4.21
N GLN A 649 -9.57 31.00 -5.14
CA GLN A 649 -8.73 30.41 -6.20
C GLN A 649 -7.36 29.95 -5.68
N GLY A 650 -6.83 30.63 -4.67
CA GLY A 650 -5.59 30.31 -3.98
C GLY A 650 -5.59 30.86 -2.56
N VAL A 651 -4.88 30.21 -1.65
CA VAL A 651 -4.83 30.59 -0.23
C VAL A 651 -3.37 30.69 0.21
N ALA A 652 -3.01 31.79 0.84
CA ALA A 652 -1.66 31.96 1.38
C ALA A 652 -1.50 31.18 2.71
N PRO A 653 -0.26 30.79 3.09
CA PRO A 653 0.01 30.26 4.42
C PRO A 653 -0.51 31.19 5.52
N GLY A 654 -1.21 30.62 6.51
CA GLY A 654 -1.94 31.36 7.55
C GLY A 654 -3.31 31.90 7.10
N GLY A 655 -3.67 31.77 5.83
CA GLY A 655 -4.95 32.20 5.28
C GLY A 655 -6.10 31.23 5.56
N LYS A 656 -7.32 31.69 5.32
CA LYS A 656 -8.57 30.94 5.51
C LYS A 656 -9.35 30.87 4.22
N ALA A 657 -10.10 29.78 4.03
CA ALA A 657 -11.05 29.56 2.95
C ALA A 657 -12.17 28.66 3.44
N ASN A 658 -13.24 28.53 2.67
CA ASN A 658 -14.35 27.63 2.98
C ASN A 658 -14.57 26.66 1.84
N LEU A 659 -14.76 25.40 2.19
CA LEU A 659 -15.29 24.39 1.30
C LEU A 659 -16.81 24.44 1.40
N LYS A 660 -17.46 24.90 0.34
CA LYS A 660 -18.92 24.87 0.20
C LYS A 660 -19.31 23.53 -0.38
N VAL A 661 -20.08 22.77 0.37
CA VAL A 661 -20.51 21.41 0.01
C VAL A 661 -21.99 21.42 -0.28
N LYS A 662 -22.34 21.36 -1.55
CA LYS A 662 -23.73 21.20 -2.00
C LYS A 662 -24.15 19.74 -1.84
N ILE A 663 -25.35 19.51 -1.32
CA ILE A 663 -25.91 18.19 -1.03
C ILE A 663 -27.20 18.02 -1.83
N ASP A 664 -27.23 17.03 -2.70
CA ASP A 664 -28.43 16.59 -3.38
C ASP A 664 -28.95 15.31 -2.70
N ARG A 665 -30.04 15.41 -1.95
CA ARG A 665 -30.63 14.31 -1.19
C ARG A 665 -31.54 13.49 -2.09
N LEU A 666 -31.18 12.26 -2.36
CA LEU A 666 -31.96 11.32 -3.19
C LEU A 666 -32.95 10.52 -2.34
N VAL A 667 -32.59 10.22 -1.08
CA VAL A 667 -33.48 9.60 -0.09
C VAL A 667 -34.03 10.70 0.81
N LYS A 668 -35.34 10.92 0.76
CA LYS A 668 -36.03 11.98 1.52
C LYS A 668 -36.53 11.52 2.89
N GLU A 669 -36.85 10.24 3.03
CA GLU A 669 -37.31 9.63 4.28
C GLU A 669 -36.57 8.34 4.56
N PRO A 670 -36.14 8.05 5.80
CA PRO A 670 -36.27 8.93 6.97
C PRO A 670 -35.36 10.16 6.88
N LYS A 671 -35.81 11.29 7.43
CA LYS A 671 -34.98 12.49 7.52
C LYS A 671 -33.78 12.27 8.45
N ALA A 672 -32.59 12.33 7.91
CA ALA A 672 -31.37 12.13 8.68
C ALA A 672 -30.32 13.23 8.40
N PRO A 673 -29.55 13.68 9.40
CA PRO A 673 -28.46 14.61 9.20
C PRO A 673 -27.32 13.93 8.43
N ILE A 674 -26.58 14.70 7.63
CA ILE A 674 -25.38 14.25 6.94
C ILE A 674 -24.15 14.84 7.63
N ALA A 675 -23.25 14.00 8.06
CA ALA A 675 -21.97 14.42 8.64
C ALA A 675 -20.92 14.56 7.52
N LEU A 676 -20.47 15.79 7.25
CA LEU A 676 -19.42 16.11 6.29
C LEU A 676 -18.07 16.09 6.96
N GLN A 677 -17.09 15.48 6.30
CA GLN A 677 -15.71 15.40 6.81
C GLN A 677 -14.71 15.47 5.65
N THR A 678 -13.62 16.20 5.86
CA THR A 678 -12.43 16.11 5.00
C THR A 678 -11.55 14.94 5.44
N ILE A 679 -10.89 14.31 4.48
CA ILE A 679 -10.06 13.14 4.74
C ILE A 679 -8.65 13.39 4.19
N GLU A 680 -7.63 12.90 4.93
CA GLU A 680 -6.21 12.97 4.56
C GLU A 680 -5.73 14.40 4.24
N MET A 681 -5.91 15.26 5.21
CA MET A 681 -5.42 16.63 5.17
C MET A 681 -4.05 16.73 5.85
N PRO A 682 -3.19 17.69 5.45
CA PRO A 682 -2.00 18.01 6.24
C PRO A 682 -2.35 18.35 7.68
N ALA A 683 -1.45 18.05 8.61
CA ALA A 683 -1.65 18.38 10.01
C ALA A 683 -1.99 19.88 10.19
N ASN A 684 -2.95 20.19 11.04
CA ASN A 684 -3.42 21.54 11.34
C ASN A 684 -4.11 22.30 10.20
N PHE A 685 -4.44 21.64 9.11
CA PHE A 685 -5.15 22.26 7.98
C PHE A 685 -6.61 22.60 8.32
N ILE A 686 -7.22 21.84 9.19
CA ILE A 686 -8.57 22.06 9.72
C ILE A 686 -8.52 21.93 11.24
N ASN A 687 -9.15 22.87 11.93
CA ASN A 687 -9.32 22.76 13.37
C ASN A 687 -10.16 21.53 13.71
N ASN A 688 -9.54 20.56 14.38
CA ASN A 688 -10.12 19.39 15.04
C ASN A 688 -10.62 18.24 14.14
N ASN A 689 -10.60 18.31 12.82
CA ASN A 689 -11.07 17.25 11.92
C ASN A 689 -12.47 16.68 12.29
N ALA A 690 -13.26 17.49 13.03
CA ALA A 690 -14.58 17.11 13.49
C ALA A 690 -15.57 17.14 12.30
N PRO A 691 -16.46 16.16 12.18
CA PRO A 691 -17.52 16.21 11.16
C PRO A 691 -18.43 17.41 11.34
N VAL A 692 -18.78 18.07 10.23
CA VAL A 692 -19.79 19.11 10.20
C VAL A 692 -21.14 18.47 9.94
N ALA A 693 -22.05 18.54 10.92
CA ALA A 693 -23.39 18.01 10.78
C ALA A 693 -24.26 18.98 9.97
N VAL A 694 -24.82 18.49 8.87
CA VAL A 694 -25.78 19.24 8.03
C VAL A 694 -27.19 18.71 8.31
N PRO A 695 -28.10 19.56 8.79
CA PRO A 695 -29.46 19.16 9.09
C PRO A 695 -30.21 18.58 7.88
N PRO A 696 -31.28 17.80 8.09
CA PRO A 696 -32.02 17.16 7.00
C PRO A 696 -32.59 18.10 5.94
N GLU A 697 -33.01 19.30 6.36
CA GLU A 697 -33.62 20.34 5.50
C GLU A 697 -32.58 21.20 4.77
N ALA A 698 -31.32 21.17 5.17
CA ALA A 698 -30.28 21.97 4.55
C ALA A 698 -29.71 21.26 3.31
N ALA A 699 -29.58 22.03 2.21
CA ALA A 699 -29.01 21.58 0.95
C ALA A 699 -27.52 21.91 0.81
N GLU A 700 -26.90 22.57 1.78
CA GLU A 700 -25.52 22.99 1.76
C GLU A 700 -24.90 22.92 3.17
N GLY A 701 -23.62 22.51 3.22
CA GLY A 701 -22.77 22.59 4.40
C GLY A 701 -21.50 23.37 4.08
N VAL A 702 -20.89 23.97 5.10
CA VAL A 702 -19.63 24.70 4.96
C VAL A 702 -18.58 24.14 5.90
N ILE A 703 -17.43 23.77 5.32
CA ILE A 703 -16.27 23.30 6.10
C ILE A 703 -15.20 24.39 6.05
N PRO A 704 -14.89 25.08 7.18
CA PRO A 704 -13.84 26.09 7.21
C PRO A 704 -12.47 25.43 7.15
N VAL A 705 -11.59 25.99 6.34
CA VAL A 705 -10.21 25.54 6.13
C VAL A 705 -9.26 26.64 6.53
N THR A 706 -8.21 26.32 7.30
CA THR A 706 -7.11 27.22 7.61
C THR A 706 -5.82 26.58 7.10
N VAL A 707 -5.11 27.27 6.21
CA VAL A 707 -3.82 26.81 5.69
C VAL A 707 -2.75 27.05 6.74
N PRO A 708 -1.99 26.04 7.22
CA PRO A 708 -0.90 26.22 8.18
C PRO A 708 0.16 27.20 7.67
N ALA A 709 0.72 28.01 8.56
CA ALA A 709 1.72 29.03 8.19
C ALA A 709 3.01 28.45 7.57
N GLY A 710 3.39 27.22 7.93
CA GLY A 710 4.59 26.56 7.41
C GLY A 710 4.33 25.58 6.26
N LEU A 711 3.12 25.56 5.70
CA LEU A 711 2.81 24.64 4.61
C LEU A 711 3.52 25.08 3.32
N PRO A 712 4.21 24.16 2.61
CA PRO A 712 4.84 24.47 1.33
C PRO A 712 3.85 24.95 0.26
N PHE A 713 4.30 25.82 -0.64
CA PHE A 713 3.50 26.20 -1.80
C PHE A 713 3.28 25.01 -2.72
N GLY A 714 2.10 24.92 -3.30
CA GLY A 714 1.74 23.83 -4.21
C GLY A 714 0.26 23.52 -4.18
N ASP A 715 -0.10 22.48 -4.91
CA ASP A 715 -1.46 21.99 -5.05
C ASP A 715 -1.73 20.87 -4.05
N TYR A 716 -2.85 20.95 -3.35
CA TYR A 716 -3.30 20.00 -2.33
C TYR A 716 -4.71 19.51 -2.69
N SER A 717 -4.80 18.25 -3.10
CA SER A 717 -6.10 17.62 -3.35
C SER A 717 -6.78 17.24 -2.04
N ILE A 718 -8.01 17.70 -1.86
CA ILE A 718 -8.81 17.45 -0.67
C ILE A 718 -10.02 16.62 -1.04
N ALA A 719 -10.16 15.45 -0.40
CA ALA A 719 -11.36 14.64 -0.50
C ALA A 719 -12.33 14.99 0.64
N VAL A 720 -13.59 15.16 0.29
CA VAL A 720 -14.70 15.35 1.23
C VAL A 720 -15.65 14.18 1.13
N ARG A 721 -16.00 13.59 2.28
CA ARG A 721 -17.05 12.59 2.38
C ARG A 721 -18.23 13.10 3.18
N GLY A 722 -19.39 12.61 2.84
CA GLY A 722 -20.58 12.72 3.66
C GLY A 722 -21.00 11.35 4.17
N GLN A 723 -21.49 11.29 5.39
CA GLN A 723 -21.98 10.08 6.02
C GLN A 723 -23.39 10.28 6.52
N VAL A 724 -24.28 9.33 6.24
CA VAL A 724 -25.64 9.27 6.76
C VAL A 724 -25.91 7.91 7.38
N ALA A 725 -26.73 7.85 8.41
CA ALA A 725 -27.21 6.60 9.00
C ALA A 725 -28.68 6.40 8.62
N LEU A 726 -28.96 5.27 7.95
CA LEU A 726 -30.31 4.93 7.46
C LEU A 726 -30.66 3.49 7.86
N PRO A 727 -31.95 3.19 8.09
CA PRO A 727 -32.41 1.82 8.34
C PRO A 727 -32.11 0.92 7.13
N PHE A 728 -31.41 -0.18 7.35
CA PHE A 728 -31.03 -1.12 6.32
C PHE A 728 -31.06 -2.56 6.77
N ASN A 729 -31.55 -3.44 5.88
CA ASN A 729 -31.34 -4.88 5.94
C ASN A 729 -31.20 -5.41 4.50
N LYS A 730 -30.32 -6.39 4.29
CA LYS A 730 -30.17 -7.08 2.98
C LYS A 730 -31.46 -7.70 2.50
N ASP A 731 -32.23 -8.28 3.43
CA ASP A 731 -33.59 -8.72 3.16
C ASP A 731 -34.55 -7.54 3.24
N PRO A 732 -35.13 -7.08 2.13
CA PRO A 732 -36.05 -5.96 2.10
C PRO A 732 -37.34 -6.24 2.91
N MET A 733 -37.67 -7.52 3.13
CA MET A 733 -38.86 -7.96 3.89
C MET A 733 -38.57 -8.12 5.39
N ALA A 734 -37.29 -7.96 5.83
CA ALA A 734 -36.95 -8.07 7.22
C ALA A 734 -37.71 -7.02 8.07
N LYS A 735 -38.26 -7.46 9.20
CA LYS A 735 -38.95 -6.59 10.16
C LYS A 735 -37.96 -5.62 10.85
N GLU A 736 -36.76 -6.09 11.13
CA GLU A 736 -35.74 -5.28 11.76
C GLU A 736 -34.78 -4.72 10.71
N LYS A 737 -34.62 -3.43 10.68
CA LYS A 737 -33.69 -2.68 9.82
C LYS A 737 -32.81 -1.79 10.71
N PRO A 738 -31.67 -2.30 11.16
CA PRO A 738 -30.74 -1.52 11.99
C PRO A 738 -30.24 -0.30 11.23
N ASN A 739 -29.93 0.77 11.93
CA ASN A 739 -29.33 1.95 11.35
C ASN A 739 -27.93 1.61 10.83
N THR A 740 -27.75 1.80 9.55
CA THR A 740 -26.55 1.48 8.80
C THR A 740 -25.92 2.74 8.25
N SER A 741 -24.61 2.86 8.42
CA SER A 741 -23.86 3.98 7.89
C SER A 741 -23.60 3.82 6.39
N LYS A 742 -23.92 4.85 5.61
CA LYS A 742 -23.55 4.95 4.19
C LYS A 742 -22.71 6.19 3.97
N VAL A 743 -21.66 6.03 3.19
CA VAL A 743 -20.72 7.10 2.83
C VAL A 743 -20.78 7.35 1.33
N GLU A 744 -20.86 8.62 0.96
CA GLU A 744 -20.68 9.11 -0.41
C GLU A 744 -19.57 10.17 -0.42
N TRP A 745 -18.89 10.28 -1.54
CA TRP A 745 -17.73 11.15 -1.70
C TRP A 745 -18.00 12.25 -2.71
N ALA A 746 -17.45 13.44 -2.47
CA ALA A 746 -17.33 14.45 -3.51
C ALA A 746 -16.05 14.20 -4.31
N GLN A 747 -16.06 14.58 -5.60
CA GLN A 747 -14.82 14.65 -6.35
C GLN A 747 -13.84 15.59 -5.63
N PRO A 748 -12.53 15.24 -5.56
CA PRO A 748 -11.56 16.04 -4.84
C PRO A 748 -11.50 17.48 -5.37
N VAL A 749 -11.36 18.43 -4.46
CA VAL A 749 -11.14 19.84 -4.79
C VAL A 749 -9.68 20.19 -4.57
N LEU A 750 -9.14 21.05 -5.43
CA LEU A 750 -7.75 21.46 -5.36
C LEU A 750 -7.63 22.78 -4.59
N ILE A 751 -6.90 22.77 -3.47
CA ILE A 751 -6.47 23.99 -2.77
C ILE A 751 -5.07 24.33 -3.22
N ARG A 752 -4.90 25.50 -3.83
CA ARG A 752 -3.59 26.01 -4.20
C ARG A 752 -3.04 26.86 -3.08
N VAL A 753 -1.93 26.41 -2.49
CA VAL A 753 -1.19 27.20 -1.51
C VAL A 753 -0.20 28.07 -2.25
N ILE A 754 -0.42 29.39 -2.21
CA ILE A 754 0.33 30.38 -2.96
C ILE A 754 0.98 31.40 -2.00
N PRO A 755 2.08 32.04 -2.38
CA PRO A 755 2.69 33.08 -1.55
C PRO A 755 1.75 34.28 -1.38
N LYS A 756 1.90 34.97 -0.28
CA LYS A 756 1.16 36.20 0.02
C LYS A 756 1.68 37.40 -0.79
N GLU A 757 2.96 37.38 -1.10
CA GLU A 757 3.66 38.44 -1.84
C GLU A 757 4.79 37.85 -2.69
N LEU A 758 5.12 38.52 -3.81
CA LEU A 758 6.15 38.05 -4.77
C LEU A 758 7.44 38.85 -4.69
N ALA A 759 7.40 40.02 -4.05
CA ALA A 759 8.56 40.86 -3.87
C ALA A 759 8.45 41.63 -2.55
N LYS A 760 9.58 41.87 -1.91
CA LYS A 760 9.68 42.73 -0.75
C LYS A 760 10.18 44.12 -1.23
N PRO A 761 9.33 45.17 -1.16
CA PRO A 761 9.70 46.47 -1.61
C PRO A 761 10.50 47.23 -0.53
N THR A 762 11.49 47.97 -0.95
CA THR A 762 12.17 48.97 -0.11
C THR A 762 11.92 50.32 -0.74
N VAL A 763 11.08 51.11 -0.08
CA VAL A 763 10.74 52.45 -0.55
C VAL A 763 11.75 53.43 0.04
N PRO A 764 12.46 54.23 -0.77
CA PRO A 764 13.32 55.26 -0.26
C PRO A 764 12.48 56.36 0.42
N GLY A 765 13.13 57.29 1.08
CA GLY A 765 12.47 58.44 1.69
C GLY A 765 11.61 59.24 0.71
N PRO A 766 11.02 60.37 1.14
CA PRO A 766 10.15 61.17 0.28
C PRO A 766 10.80 61.49 -1.06
N ALA A 767 10.11 61.21 -2.17
CA ALA A 767 10.57 61.55 -3.51
C ALA A 767 10.47 63.08 -3.73
N PRO A 768 11.58 63.82 -3.81
CA PRO A 768 11.52 65.22 -4.02
C PRO A 768 11.21 65.55 -5.50
N VAL A 769 10.22 66.36 -5.73
CA VAL A 769 9.86 66.86 -7.07
C VAL A 769 9.68 68.34 -7.01
N LYS A 770 10.39 69.04 -7.86
CA LYS A 770 10.27 70.54 -7.96
C LYS A 770 9.01 70.88 -8.76
N LYS A 771 8.29 71.89 -8.33
CA LYS A 771 7.14 72.46 -9.00
C LYS A 771 7.44 72.73 -10.50
N GLY A 772 6.58 72.30 -11.40
CA GLY A 772 6.77 72.42 -12.85
C GLY A 772 7.85 71.50 -13.43
N SER A 773 8.33 70.49 -12.69
CA SER A 773 9.39 69.59 -13.15
C SER A 773 9.03 68.11 -12.96
N ARG A 774 9.91 67.29 -13.52
CA ARG A 774 9.79 65.81 -13.41
C ARG A 774 10.79 65.29 -12.38
N GLY A 775 10.35 64.44 -11.49
CA GLY A 775 11.15 63.65 -10.57
C GLY A 775 11.08 62.16 -10.88
N GLU A 776 12.01 61.41 -10.37
CA GLU A 776 12.00 59.94 -10.45
C GLU A 776 12.07 59.31 -9.05
N LEU A 777 11.27 58.28 -8.82
CA LEU A 777 11.35 57.45 -7.64
C LEU A 777 11.66 56.01 -8.08
N ALA A 778 12.75 55.45 -7.57
CA ALA A 778 13.10 54.05 -7.77
C ALA A 778 12.82 53.25 -6.49
N ILE A 779 11.96 52.27 -6.57
CA ILE A 779 11.64 51.34 -5.48
C ILE A 779 12.41 50.04 -5.70
N ALA A 780 13.30 49.70 -4.76
CA ALA A 780 14.01 48.45 -4.82
C ALA A 780 13.04 47.28 -4.49
N LEU A 781 13.15 46.21 -5.24
CA LEU A 781 12.30 44.99 -5.11
C LEU A 781 13.19 43.78 -4.89
N GLU A 782 13.21 43.26 -3.70
CA GLU A 782 13.76 41.93 -3.43
C GLU A 782 12.74 40.89 -3.86
N ARG A 783 13.04 40.09 -4.90
CA ARG A 783 12.15 39.02 -5.37
C ARG A 783 12.13 37.86 -4.39
N LEU A 784 10.94 37.35 -4.06
CA LEU A 784 10.73 36.33 -3.06
C LEU A 784 10.40 35.00 -3.73
N HIS A 785 10.60 33.93 -3.00
CA HIS A 785 10.19 32.55 -3.37
C HIS A 785 10.71 32.07 -4.74
N GLY A 786 11.86 32.62 -5.18
CA GLY A 786 12.43 32.30 -6.50
C GLY A 786 11.61 32.83 -7.70
N PHE A 787 10.67 33.73 -7.45
CA PHE A 787 9.87 34.33 -8.52
C PHE A 787 10.70 35.23 -9.42
N THR A 788 10.76 34.91 -10.70
CA THR A 788 11.53 35.67 -11.73
C THR A 788 10.63 36.32 -12.79
N GLY A 789 9.33 36.08 -12.73
CA GLY A 789 8.37 36.59 -13.72
C GLY A 789 8.22 38.12 -13.71
N PRO A 790 7.49 38.71 -14.69
CA PRO A 790 7.23 40.15 -14.75
C PRO A 790 6.32 40.59 -13.58
N LEU A 791 6.45 41.86 -13.17
CA LEU A 791 5.59 42.50 -12.20
C LEU A 791 4.91 43.71 -12.83
N GLN A 792 3.58 43.73 -12.84
CA GLN A 792 2.78 44.88 -13.28
C GLN A 792 2.70 45.89 -12.13
N VAL A 793 2.88 47.16 -12.46
CA VAL A 793 2.83 48.26 -11.49
C VAL A 793 1.71 49.21 -11.85
N ALA A 794 0.75 49.38 -10.96
CA ALA A 794 -0.39 50.26 -11.14
C ALA A 794 -0.52 51.24 -9.96
N LEU A 795 -0.97 52.44 -10.20
CA LEU A 795 -1.32 53.40 -9.15
C LEU A 795 -2.70 53.01 -8.58
N VAL A 796 -2.78 52.89 -7.28
CA VAL A 796 -4.07 52.85 -6.61
C VAL A 796 -4.65 54.25 -6.60
N PRO A 797 -5.90 54.48 -7.06
CA PRO A 797 -6.48 55.81 -7.09
C PRO A 797 -6.32 56.53 -5.73
N PRO A 798 -5.59 57.64 -5.67
CA PRO A 798 -5.38 58.35 -4.41
C PRO A 798 -6.69 58.93 -3.88
N ALA A 799 -6.90 58.84 -2.57
CA ALA A 799 -8.07 59.43 -1.93
C ALA A 799 -7.97 60.95 -1.86
N GLY A 800 -9.03 61.64 -2.18
CA GLY A 800 -9.08 63.13 -2.11
C GLY A 800 -8.03 63.84 -2.97
N ASP A 801 -7.44 64.90 -2.44
CA ASP A 801 -6.49 65.77 -3.17
C ASP A 801 -5.02 65.30 -3.13
N LEU A 802 -4.75 64.10 -2.66
CA LEU A 802 -3.37 63.58 -2.49
C LEU A 802 -2.53 63.62 -3.77
N ALA A 803 -3.16 63.39 -4.92
CA ALA A 803 -2.48 63.43 -6.21
C ALA A 803 -2.74 64.74 -7.00
N LYS A 804 -3.37 65.76 -6.41
CA LYS A 804 -3.70 67.01 -7.11
C LYS A 804 -2.42 67.73 -7.58
N GLY A 805 -2.36 68.01 -8.85
CA GLY A 805 -1.17 68.62 -9.50
C GLY A 805 0.00 67.63 -9.71
N LEU A 806 -0.20 66.32 -9.50
CA LEU A 806 0.81 65.28 -9.77
C LEU A 806 0.31 64.31 -10.83
N LYS A 807 1.15 63.98 -11.79
CA LYS A 807 0.93 62.92 -12.78
C LYS A 807 2.00 61.85 -12.63
N PHE A 808 1.59 60.60 -12.55
CA PHE A 808 2.45 59.47 -12.40
C PHE A 808 2.55 58.67 -13.70
N THR A 809 3.78 58.39 -14.14
CA THR A 809 4.04 57.46 -15.24
C THR A 809 4.77 56.26 -14.67
N LEU A 810 4.18 55.07 -14.84
CA LEU A 810 4.63 53.82 -14.27
C LEU A 810 5.09 52.90 -15.39
N SER A 811 6.10 52.13 -15.10
CA SER A 811 6.56 51.05 -16.00
C SER A 811 6.51 49.72 -15.27
N ASP A 812 6.07 48.67 -15.98
CA ASP A 812 6.13 47.30 -15.47
C ASP A 812 7.59 46.89 -15.27
N VAL A 813 7.82 46.00 -14.31
CA VAL A 813 9.15 45.49 -13.99
C VAL A 813 9.38 44.20 -14.79
N ALA A 814 10.39 44.22 -15.66
CA ALA A 814 10.72 43.07 -16.51
C ALA A 814 11.16 41.82 -15.69
N PRO A 815 11.13 40.63 -16.30
CA PRO A 815 11.59 39.39 -15.64
C PRO A 815 13.02 39.54 -15.11
N GLY A 816 13.25 39.20 -13.84
CA GLY A 816 14.56 39.30 -13.19
C GLY A 816 14.99 40.69 -12.72
N GLU A 817 14.35 41.76 -13.19
CA GLU A 817 14.66 43.12 -12.71
C GLU A 817 14.25 43.31 -11.24
N LYS A 818 15.04 44.12 -10.52
CA LYS A 818 14.93 44.37 -9.07
C LYS A 818 14.52 45.78 -8.72
N GLN A 819 13.98 46.55 -9.66
CA GLN A 819 13.63 47.96 -9.44
C GLN A 819 12.33 48.31 -10.17
N ALA A 820 11.42 49.00 -9.48
CA ALA A 820 10.28 49.66 -10.11
C ALA A 820 10.56 51.15 -10.21
N LYS A 821 10.40 51.71 -11.41
CA LYS A 821 10.62 53.15 -11.65
C LYS A 821 9.30 53.87 -11.81
N ILE A 822 9.20 55.03 -11.15
CA ILE A 822 8.03 55.87 -11.17
C ILE A 822 8.50 57.28 -11.57
N LEU A 823 8.00 57.80 -12.68
CA LEU A 823 8.19 59.18 -13.04
C LEU A 823 7.05 60.03 -12.48
N ILE A 824 7.36 61.12 -11.83
CA ILE A 824 6.41 61.99 -11.15
C ILE A 824 6.54 63.40 -11.76
N ASP A 825 5.52 63.80 -12.51
CA ASP A 825 5.42 65.14 -13.08
C ASP A 825 4.60 66.01 -12.12
N ALA A 826 5.20 67.06 -11.56
CA ALA A 826 4.49 68.07 -10.77
C ALA A 826 4.08 69.23 -11.66
N ALA A 827 2.81 69.53 -11.68
CA ALA A 827 2.27 70.66 -12.43
C ALA A 827 2.83 72.04 -11.91
N GLY A 828 2.85 73.07 -12.74
CA GLY A 828 3.29 74.36 -12.36
C GLY A 828 2.47 75.06 -11.23
N ASP A 829 1.24 74.56 -11.02
CA ASP A 829 0.33 75.03 -9.96
C ASP A 829 0.26 74.00 -8.77
N ALA A 830 1.05 72.91 -8.81
CA ALA A 830 1.09 71.96 -7.72
C ALA A 830 1.45 72.66 -6.38
N ALA A 831 0.64 72.52 -5.37
CA ALA A 831 0.88 73.09 -4.04
C ALA A 831 2.10 72.42 -3.38
N PRO A 832 3.10 73.17 -2.92
CA PRO A 832 4.25 72.68 -2.17
C PRO A 832 3.81 71.89 -0.91
N GLY A 833 4.57 70.85 -0.55
CA GLY A 833 4.30 70.09 0.65
C GLY A 833 4.50 68.59 0.47
N ILE A 834 4.34 67.82 1.56
CA ILE A 834 4.52 66.38 1.63
C ILE A 834 3.18 65.68 1.36
N ARG A 835 3.17 64.80 0.38
CA ARG A 835 2.03 63.89 0.03
C ARG A 835 2.38 62.50 0.52
N LYS A 836 1.79 62.09 1.63
CA LYS A 836 1.97 60.75 2.22
C LYS A 836 0.89 59.78 1.71
N ASP A 837 1.17 58.48 1.84
CA ASP A 837 0.23 57.38 1.62
C ASP A 837 -0.31 57.27 0.17
N ILE A 838 0.45 57.74 -0.81
CA ILE A 838 0.19 57.43 -2.20
C ILE A 838 0.53 55.95 -2.41
N LYS A 839 -0.39 55.17 -2.95
CA LYS A 839 -0.22 53.71 -3.02
C LYS A 839 0.02 53.22 -4.44
N LEU A 840 0.89 52.24 -4.56
CA LEU A 840 1.06 51.42 -5.76
C LEU A 840 0.56 50.01 -5.48
N LYS A 841 -0.02 49.40 -6.49
CA LYS A 841 -0.32 47.98 -6.53
C LYS A 841 0.67 47.27 -7.44
N ILE A 842 1.44 46.36 -6.91
CA ILE A 842 2.33 45.48 -7.67
C ILE A 842 1.67 44.15 -7.81
N THR A 843 1.54 43.64 -9.03
CA THR A 843 0.89 42.36 -9.34
C THR A 843 1.81 41.48 -10.17
N GLY A 844 2.02 40.24 -9.76
CA GLY A 844 2.69 39.22 -10.56
C GLY A 844 1.82 37.99 -10.71
N GLN A 845 2.07 37.18 -11.73
CA GLN A 845 1.37 35.92 -11.98
C GLN A 845 2.18 34.77 -11.38
N TRP A 846 1.65 34.13 -10.35
CA TRP A 846 2.29 32.95 -9.77
C TRP A 846 2.20 31.77 -10.74
N PRO A 847 3.34 31.10 -11.09
CA PRO A 847 3.37 30.10 -12.16
C PRO A 847 2.37 28.96 -11.96
N ASN A 848 2.25 28.47 -10.72
CA ASN A 848 1.29 27.41 -10.43
C ASN A 848 -0.15 27.94 -10.48
N GLY A 849 -0.86 27.59 -11.53
CA GLY A 849 -2.24 28.00 -11.78
C GLY A 849 -2.39 29.40 -12.36
N ASN A 850 -1.30 30.06 -12.72
CA ASN A 850 -1.31 31.42 -13.29
C ASN A 850 -2.17 32.41 -12.46
N LEU A 851 -1.98 32.42 -11.14
CA LEU A 851 -2.80 33.19 -10.20
C LEU A 851 -2.17 34.57 -9.94
N PRO A 852 -2.97 35.66 -10.05
CA PRO A 852 -2.48 37.00 -9.76
C PRO A 852 -2.25 37.21 -8.25
N ILE A 853 -1.04 37.57 -7.87
CA ILE A 853 -0.69 37.95 -6.50
C ILE A 853 -0.38 39.44 -6.51
N SER A 854 -1.13 40.15 -5.70
CA SER A 854 -1.04 41.61 -5.62
C SER A 854 -0.68 42.06 -4.22
N GLN A 855 0.15 43.09 -4.13
CA GLN A 855 0.48 43.78 -2.89
C GLN A 855 0.42 45.29 -3.08
N GLU A 856 0.03 46.03 -2.05
CA GLU A 856 0.02 47.49 -2.04
C GLU A 856 1.22 48.03 -1.28
N ILE A 857 1.82 49.08 -1.80
CA ILE A 857 2.97 49.76 -1.23
C ILE A 857 2.67 51.24 -1.15
N ALA A 858 2.82 51.83 0.02
CA ALA A 858 2.70 53.27 0.22
C ALA A 858 4.06 53.96 0.01
N PHE A 859 4.04 55.12 -0.66
CA PHE A 859 5.19 55.98 -0.81
C PHE A 859 4.83 57.46 -0.59
N THR A 860 5.81 58.28 -0.44
CA THR A 860 5.66 59.71 -0.12
C THR A 860 6.31 60.56 -1.22
N VAL A 861 5.66 61.63 -1.62
CA VAL A 861 6.17 62.62 -2.56
C VAL A 861 6.29 63.95 -1.84
N GLU A 862 7.42 64.61 -1.98
CA GLU A 862 7.65 65.97 -1.48
C GLU A 862 7.68 66.93 -2.65
N VAL A 863 6.67 67.80 -2.77
CA VAL A 863 6.64 68.86 -3.79
C VAL A 863 7.39 70.08 -3.23
N LYS A 864 8.52 70.39 -3.85
CA LYS A 864 9.33 71.56 -3.49
C LYS A 864 8.91 72.80 -4.32
N PRO A 865 9.09 74.02 -3.79
CA PRO A 865 8.79 75.21 -4.52
C PRO A 865 9.46 75.33 -5.85
#